data_ac9c6fd0cc6607a6c728c9e3e001ed58
#
_entry.id   ac9c6fd0cc6607a6c728c9e3e001ed58
#
_cell.length_a   1.000
_cell.length_b   1.000
_cell.length_c   1.000
_cell.angle_alpha   90.00
_cell.angle_beta   90.00
_cell.angle_gamma   90.00
#
_symmetry.space_group_name_H-M   'P 1'
#
loop_
_entity.id
_entity.type
_entity.pdbx_description
1 polymer ?
#
loop_
_entity_poly.entity_id
_entity_poly.type
_entity_poly.pdbx_seq_one_letter_code
_entity_poly.pdbx_strand_id
1 'polypeptide(L)'
;MPILSRAGCSLGTCHGNQHGKGGFKLSLRGQDPAADFITLTRSHASRRINQLNPAESLLLQKPLALVPHEGGRRLRENSTEYSILHDWIAAGMPADAPSAPTLVALHVEPSEITLYNNQRSVQLEATAEFSDGTRRRINELAVFESSSPEVTVTPGGELQFPESRTARQTSVTVRYLHQQSAVMAACVPTQPDFRFTAPEPANVLDEKVFARLRQLQINPAPLCSDAVFVRRLYLDVTGRLPTAEQARSFIQSAAADKRSRLIDELLDSPGYIDFQTLRWCDLLRVEDKTLDAKGVEVFSHWIRACVAEDRPLHEFAAAIVAGQGSTYSEPPANFHRALRTPEERAEAAAQVFLGVRLQCARCHNHPFDRWTQDDYYGWSAFFARIDYKILENRRRDTNDKHEFDGEQIVFQKPAGEMLNPATGKPAALRFLQDSGGLFAAASAATAPALAAAPEPQQDRLRQLAEWLRRPDNSRFAATQANRIWFQLFGQGIVDPIDDFRATNPPANPELLQALTQEFIRGGLKVKPLMRLILNSRTWQLASETSDSNRDDQLLFSHTTPRRLTAEQMLDAFSQVLETPVRFSGLPPGPLAVEISGVRTGGHRYSRPEAGDRFLALFGKPGRLLTCECERSAETTLAQTMELVGGEVLAGLLKQPGNLIDTTLNSPDSDSNFLDNLWWTALARSPSAGEQTAMLEYLQQASYRRQAIEDITWAVLNSHEFLLKQ
;
A
#
# COMPACT_ATOMS: atom_id res chain seq x y z
N MET A 1 -34.61 4.48 0.64
CA MET A 1 -33.24 4.18 0.16
C MET A 1 -32.49 3.11 0.96
N PRO A 2 -32.51 3.06 2.29
CA PRO A 2 -31.78 2.01 3.05
C PRO A 2 -32.11 0.58 2.60
N ILE A 3 -33.37 0.28 2.37
CA ILE A 3 -33.84 -1.04 1.91
C ILE A 3 -33.26 -1.42 0.56
N LEU A 4 -33.27 -0.52 -0.42
CA LEU A 4 -32.72 -0.79 -1.75
C LEU A 4 -31.19 -0.97 -1.70
N SER A 5 -30.52 -0.25 -0.78
CA SER A 5 -29.10 -0.41 -0.52
C SER A 5 -28.79 -1.77 0.11
N ARG A 6 -29.55 -2.15 1.15
CA ARG A 6 -29.41 -3.44 1.85
C ARG A 6 -29.70 -4.63 0.92
N ALA A 7 -30.75 -4.55 0.12
CA ALA A 7 -31.11 -5.59 -0.85
C ALA A 7 -30.14 -5.70 -2.03
N GLY A 8 -29.11 -4.83 -2.09
CA GLY A 8 -28.12 -4.80 -3.15
C GLY A 8 -28.59 -4.19 -4.47
N CYS A 9 -29.77 -3.57 -4.50
CA CYS A 9 -30.31 -2.96 -5.73
C CYS A 9 -29.44 -1.79 -6.21
N SER A 10 -28.87 -1.00 -5.30
CA SER A 10 -27.99 0.14 -5.60
C SER A 10 -26.50 -0.21 -5.67
N LEU A 11 -26.12 -1.49 -5.81
CA LEU A 11 -24.75 -1.90 -6.06
C LEU A 11 -24.31 -1.60 -7.49
N GLY A 12 -23.01 -1.42 -7.71
CA GLY A 12 -22.42 -1.16 -9.03
C GLY A 12 -22.64 -2.28 -10.05
N THR A 13 -22.84 -3.51 -9.60
CA THR A 13 -23.21 -4.66 -10.46
C THR A 13 -24.68 -4.69 -10.87
N CYS A 14 -25.52 -3.85 -10.26
CA CYS A 14 -26.97 -3.77 -10.48
C CYS A 14 -27.38 -2.38 -10.99
N HIS A 15 -28.21 -1.67 -10.26
CA HIS A 15 -28.75 -0.37 -10.67
C HIS A 15 -27.88 0.82 -10.25
N GLY A 16 -26.82 0.58 -9.43
CA GLY A 16 -25.87 1.62 -8.99
C GLY A 16 -24.73 1.91 -9.96
N ASN A 17 -24.65 1.26 -11.14
CA ASN A 17 -23.65 1.57 -12.16
C ASN A 17 -24.00 2.85 -12.95
N GLN A 18 -23.09 3.30 -13.78
CA GLN A 18 -23.20 4.57 -14.52
C GLN A 18 -24.50 4.69 -15.33
N HIS A 19 -25.01 3.60 -15.89
CA HIS A 19 -26.20 3.59 -16.74
C HIS A 19 -27.42 2.93 -16.09
N GLY A 20 -27.22 2.19 -14.99
CA GLY A 20 -28.24 1.34 -14.37
C GLY A 20 -28.63 0.13 -15.25
N LYS A 21 -28.82 -1.04 -14.65
CA LYS A 21 -29.32 -2.19 -15.42
C LYS A 21 -30.75 -1.95 -15.90
N GLY A 22 -31.01 -2.26 -17.17
CA GLY A 22 -32.32 -2.07 -17.80
C GLY A 22 -32.80 -0.61 -17.84
N GLY A 23 -31.89 0.37 -17.86
CA GLY A 23 -32.22 1.79 -17.83
C GLY A 23 -32.79 2.29 -16.48
N PHE A 24 -32.68 1.48 -15.43
CA PHE A 24 -33.02 1.86 -14.07
C PHE A 24 -31.75 2.19 -13.29
N LYS A 25 -31.43 3.49 -13.19
CA LYS A 25 -30.25 3.97 -12.46
C LYS A 25 -30.65 4.43 -11.08
N LEU A 26 -29.97 3.89 -10.06
CA LEU A 26 -29.96 4.39 -8.69
C LEU A 26 -28.58 4.98 -8.37
N SER A 27 -28.52 5.88 -7.41
CA SER A 27 -27.25 6.32 -6.87
C SER A 27 -26.54 5.14 -6.19
N LEU A 28 -25.22 5.07 -6.34
CA LEU A 28 -24.46 3.98 -5.75
C LEU A 28 -24.63 3.98 -4.24
N ARG A 29 -25.12 2.84 -3.69
CA ARG A 29 -25.38 2.67 -2.26
C ARG A 29 -26.37 3.67 -1.63
N GLY A 30 -27.20 4.35 -2.44
CA GLY A 30 -28.20 5.29 -1.98
C GLY A 30 -27.65 6.63 -1.47
N GLN A 31 -26.55 7.07 -2.02
CA GLN A 31 -25.84 8.29 -1.61
C GLN A 31 -26.50 9.60 -2.07
N ASP A 32 -27.38 9.54 -3.06
CA ASP A 32 -28.19 10.67 -3.56
C ASP A 32 -29.69 10.34 -3.50
N PRO A 33 -30.31 10.43 -2.32
CA PRO A 33 -31.72 10.10 -2.16
C PRO A 33 -32.68 10.95 -3.01
N ALA A 34 -32.29 12.19 -3.32
CA ALA A 34 -33.13 13.09 -4.14
C ALA A 34 -33.20 12.64 -5.61
N ALA A 35 -32.05 12.30 -6.21
CA ALA A 35 -32.00 11.75 -7.56
C ALA A 35 -32.70 10.38 -7.61
N ASP A 36 -32.49 9.55 -6.60
CA ASP A 36 -33.14 8.24 -6.49
C ASP A 36 -34.67 8.36 -6.39
N PHE A 37 -35.17 9.31 -5.63
CA PHE A 37 -36.58 9.59 -5.51
C PHE A 37 -37.20 9.90 -6.89
N ILE A 38 -36.59 10.77 -7.67
CA ILE A 38 -37.03 11.10 -9.02
C ILE A 38 -37.01 9.86 -9.92
N THR A 39 -35.95 9.08 -9.84
CA THR A 39 -35.81 7.87 -10.66
C THR A 39 -36.87 6.82 -10.29
N LEU A 40 -37.19 6.66 -9.02
CA LEU A 40 -38.20 5.70 -8.53
C LEU A 40 -39.60 6.13 -8.94
N THR A 41 -39.94 7.41 -8.76
CA THR A 41 -41.33 7.87 -8.79
C THR A 41 -41.76 8.55 -10.10
N ARG A 42 -40.83 9.17 -10.86
CA ARG A 42 -41.15 10.02 -12.01
C ARG A 42 -40.57 9.54 -13.32
N SER A 43 -39.41 8.89 -13.32
CA SER A 43 -38.72 8.47 -14.56
C SER A 43 -39.55 7.42 -15.31
N HIS A 44 -39.50 7.49 -16.65
CA HIS A 44 -40.25 6.59 -17.56
C HIS A 44 -41.74 6.54 -17.28
N ALA A 45 -42.38 7.71 -17.10
CA ALA A 45 -43.82 7.86 -16.83
C ALA A 45 -44.26 7.04 -15.62
N SER A 46 -43.43 6.98 -14.57
CA SER A 46 -43.72 6.28 -13.30
C SER A 46 -44.01 4.78 -13.44
N ARG A 47 -43.63 4.13 -14.55
CA ARG A 47 -43.96 2.71 -14.85
C ARG A 47 -43.52 1.72 -13.75
N ARG A 48 -42.64 2.11 -12.82
CA ARG A 48 -42.13 1.24 -11.76
C ARG A 48 -43.10 1.11 -10.58
N ILE A 49 -44.07 2.00 -10.50
CA ILE A 49 -44.95 2.18 -9.38
C ILE A 49 -46.44 1.99 -9.84
N ASN A 50 -47.18 1.21 -9.10
CA ASN A 50 -48.64 1.14 -9.20
C ASN A 50 -49.23 1.57 -7.84
N GLN A 51 -49.68 2.81 -7.75
CA GLN A 51 -50.20 3.37 -6.52
C GLN A 51 -51.61 2.81 -6.16
N LEU A 52 -52.37 2.41 -7.18
CA LEU A 52 -53.74 1.82 -6.96
C LEU A 52 -53.65 0.40 -6.42
N ASN A 53 -52.62 -0.34 -6.85
CA ASN A 53 -52.33 -1.67 -6.31
C ASN A 53 -50.82 -1.79 -6.04
N PRO A 54 -50.35 -1.38 -4.87
CA PRO A 54 -48.91 -1.33 -4.56
C PRO A 54 -48.18 -2.65 -4.78
N ALA A 55 -48.81 -3.79 -4.52
CA ALA A 55 -48.24 -5.13 -4.71
C ALA A 55 -47.88 -5.43 -6.20
N GLU A 56 -48.55 -4.79 -7.15
CA GLU A 56 -48.28 -4.93 -8.57
C GLU A 56 -47.21 -3.98 -9.10
N SER A 57 -46.61 -3.16 -8.25
CA SER A 57 -45.49 -2.30 -8.63
C SER A 57 -44.29 -3.13 -9.09
N LEU A 58 -43.71 -2.79 -10.25
CA LEU A 58 -42.47 -3.45 -10.71
C LEU A 58 -41.33 -3.33 -9.71
N LEU A 59 -41.35 -2.25 -8.90
CA LEU A 59 -40.39 -2.05 -7.79
C LEU A 59 -40.46 -3.15 -6.74
N LEU A 60 -41.63 -3.80 -6.57
CA LEU A 60 -41.81 -4.95 -5.67
C LEU A 60 -41.76 -6.28 -6.41
N GLN A 61 -42.44 -6.41 -7.55
CA GLN A 61 -42.57 -7.68 -8.27
C GLN A 61 -41.21 -8.21 -8.76
N LYS A 62 -40.30 -7.33 -9.26
CA LYS A 62 -38.99 -7.74 -9.74
C LYS A 62 -38.08 -8.27 -8.61
N PRO A 63 -37.90 -7.58 -7.49
CA PRO A 63 -37.12 -8.11 -6.37
C PRO A 63 -37.69 -9.34 -5.70
N LEU A 64 -39.03 -9.55 -5.79
CA LEU A 64 -39.71 -10.78 -5.33
C LEU A 64 -39.55 -11.94 -6.31
N ALA A 65 -39.03 -11.69 -7.53
CA ALA A 65 -38.97 -12.63 -8.63
C ALA A 65 -40.32 -13.14 -9.12
N LEU A 66 -41.38 -12.34 -8.94
CA LEU A 66 -42.73 -12.63 -9.49
C LEU A 66 -42.76 -12.35 -11.01
N VAL A 67 -41.88 -11.51 -11.49
CA VAL A 67 -41.62 -11.30 -12.91
C VAL A 67 -40.08 -11.45 -13.15
N PRO A 68 -39.65 -11.75 -14.39
CA PRO A 68 -38.24 -11.98 -14.68
C PRO A 68 -37.36 -10.84 -14.19
N HIS A 69 -36.35 -11.18 -13.38
CA HIS A 69 -35.38 -10.27 -12.81
C HIS A 69 -33.98 -10.88 -12.84
N GLU A 70 -33.08 -10.35 -13.65
CA GLU A 70 -31.70 -10.82 -13.80
C GLU A 70 -30.94 -10.85 -12.48
N GLY A 71 -31.25 -9.91 -11.56
CA GLY A 71 -30.67 -9.85 -10.23
C GLY A 71 -31.18 -10.94 -9.26
N GLY A 72 -32.11 -11.80 -9.66
CA GLY A 72 -32.72 -12.83 -8.82
C GLY A 72 -33.65 -12.25 -7.75
N ARG A 73 -34.03 -13.12 -6.80
CA ARG A 73 -34.86 -12.71 -5.65
C ARG A 73 -34.04 -11.89 -4.65
N ARG A 74 -34.48 -10.68 -4.34
CA ARG A 74 -33.83 -9.74 -3.41
C ARG A 74 -34.69 -9.41 -2.19
N LEU A 75 -36.02 -9.55 -2.29
CA LEU A 75 -36.94 -9.35 -1.22
C LEU A 75 -37.74 -10.65 -0.96
N ARG A 76 -38.30 -10.75 0.21
CA ARG A 76 -39.29 -11.80 0.58
C ARG A 76 -40.62 -11.15 0.88
N GLU A 77 -41.71 -11.78 0.47
CA GLU A 77 -43.05 -11.37 0.89
C GLU A 77 -43.14 -11.33 2.42
N ASN A 78 -43.84 -10.36 2.95
CA ASN A 78 -44.01 -10.15 4.39
C ASN A 78 -42.71 -9.87 5.17
N SER A 79 -41.62 -9.57 4.50
CA SER A 79 -40.41 -9.05 5.19
C SER A 79 -40.62 -7.58 5.55
N THR A 80 -39.83 -7.10 6.55
CA THR A 80 -39.84 -5.68 6.94
C THR A 80 -39.51 -4.78 5.74
N GLU A 81 -38.55 -5.21 4.89
CA GLU A 81 -38.15 -4.48 3.69
C GLU A 81 -39.31 -4.36 2.68
N TYR A 82 -40.05 -5.44 2.48
CA TYR A 82 -41.26 -5.44 1.62
C TYR A 82 -42.31 -4.49 2.16
N SER A 83 -42.67 -4.63 3.44
CA SER A 83 -43.74 -3.83 4.08
C SER A 83 -43.43 -2.34 4.01
N ILE A 84 -42.19 -1.92 4.30
CA ILE A 84 -41.79 -0.50 4.22
C ILE A 84 -41.92 0.06 2.80
N LEU A 85 -41.49 -0.69 1.76
CA LEU A 85 -41.66 -0.24 0.38
C LEU A 85 -43.11 -0.23 -0.08
N HIS A 86 -43.88 -1.26 0.30
CA HIS A 86 -45.31 -1.37 -0.01
C HIS A 86 -46.10 -0.21 0.60
N ASP A 87 -45.90 0.06 1.89
CA ASP A 87 -46.60 1.10 2.62
C ASP A 87 -46.21 2.51 2.15
N TRP A 88 -44.94 2.71 1.78
CA TRP A 88 -44.49 3.96 1.15
C TRP A 88 -45.20 4.21 -0.19
N ILE A 89 -45.38 3.17 -1.02
CA ILE A 89 -46.13 3.27 -2.28
C ILE A 89 -47.62 3.54 -1.99
N ALA A 90 -48.24 2.80 -1.04
CA ALA A 90 -49.61 2.97 -0.65
C ALA A 90 -49.91 4.38 -0.11
N ALA A 91 -48.97 4.96 0.61
CA ALA A 91 -49.04 6.34 1.14
C ALA A 91 -48.84 7.43 0.06
N GLY A 92 -48.70 7.07 -1.22
CA GLY A 92 -48.51 8.01 -2.30
C GLY A 92 -47.09 8.48 -2.50
N MET A 93 -46.09 7.72 -1.98
CA MET A 93 -44.65 8.01 -2.14
C MET A 93 -44.28 9.41 -1.65
N PRO A 94 -44.52 9.75 -0.39
CA PRO A 94 -44.12 11.07 0.12
C PRO A 94 -42.63 11.27 -0.02
N ALA A 95 -42.23 12.45 -0.46
CA ALA A 95 -40.85 12.89 -0.40
C ALA A 95 -40.50 13.35 1.03
N ASP A 96 -39.24 13.26 1.40
CA ASP A 96 -38.78 13.85 2.65
C ASP A 96 -38.98 15.38 2.63
N ALA A 97 -39.46 15.92 3.74
CA ALA A 97 -39.57 17.36 3.89
C ALA A 97 -38.18 18.02 3.86
N PRO A 98 -38.03 19.26 3.36
CA PRO A 98 -36.73 19.96 3.40
C PRO A 98 -36.16 20.10 4.81
N SER A 99 -37.02 20.05 5.85
CA SER A 99 -36.64 20.07 7.26
C SER A 99 -36.39 18.67 7.87
N ALA A 100 -36.50 17.61 7.08
CA ALA A 100 -36.27 16.26 7.58
C ALA A 100 -34.85 16.08 8.12
N PRO A 101 -34.67 15.43 9.27
CA PRO A 101 -33.35 15.19 9.83
C PRO A 101 -32.46 14.39 8.87
N THR A 102 -31.23 14.87 8.68
CA THR A 102 -30.23 14.20 7.85
C THR A 102 -29.32 13.31 8.70
N LEU A 103 -28.83 12.20 8.14
CA LEU A 103 -27.88 11.32 8.80
C LEU A 103 -26.53 12.03 9.01
N VAL A 104 -26.07 12.09 10.26
CA VAL A 104 -24.82 12.76 10.67
C VAL A 104 -23.74 11.74 11.00
N ALA A 105 -24.08 10.69 11.77
CA ALA A 105 -23.09 9.70 12.21
C ALA A 105 -23.71 8.29 12.30
N LEU A 106 -22.83 7.29 12.20
CA LEU A 106 -23.13 5.88 12.44
C LEU A 106 -22.26 5.39 13.59
N HIS A 107 -22.90 4.93 14.66
CA HIS A 107 -22.26 4.34 15.82
C HIS A 107 -22.49 2.83 15.80
N VAL A 108 -21.43 2.07 16.11
CA VAL A 108 -21.49 0.61 16.19
C VAL A 108 -20.90 0.17 17.52
N GLU A 109 -21.64 -0.62 18.27
CA GLU A 109 -21.24 -1.15 19.56
C GLU A 109 -21.32 -2.68 19.58
N PRO A 110 -20.35 -3.34 20.22
CA PRO A 110 -19.11 -2.79 20.75
C PRO A 110 -18.15 -2.36 19.63
N SER A 111 -17.31 -1.33 19.88
CA SER A 111 -16.38 -0.78 18.90
C SER A 111 -15.12 -1.64 18.69
N GLU A 112 -14.78 -2.46 19.68
CA GLU A 112 -13.72 -3.46 19.64
C GLU A 112 -14.18 -4.73 20.36
N ILE A 113 -13.85 -5.89 19.81
CA ILE A 113 -14.33 -7.18 20.30
C ILE A 113 -13.16 -8.14 20.44
N THR A 114 -13.06 -8.76 21.63
CA THR A 114 -12.22 -9.94 21.81
C THR A 114 -13.02 -10.98 22.59
N LEU A 115 -13.38 -12.07 21.90
CA LEU A 115 -14.14 -13.17 22.48
C LEU A 115 -13.17 -14.21 23.06
N TYR A 116 -13.48 -14.71 24.25
CA TYR A 116 -12.70 -15.71 24.98
C TYR A 116 -13.56 -16.90 25.41
N ASN A 117 -12.93 -17.94 25.94
CA ASN A 117 -13.61 -19.04 26.62
C ASN A 117 -14.71 -19.74 25.77
N ASN A 118 -14.40 -20.04 24.52
CA ASN A 118 -15.31 -20.65 23.55
C ASN A 118 -16.56 -19.82 23.19
N GLN A 119 -16.63 -18.57 23.61
CA GLN A 119 -17.58 -17.64 23.08
C GLN A 119 -17.19 -17.32 21.62
N ARG A 120 -18.08 -17.61 20.67
CA ARG A 120 -17.79 -17.46 19.24
C ARG A 120 -18.75 -16.51 18.53
N SER A 121 -19.74 -15.99 19.23
CA SER A 121 -20.69 -15.04 18.66
C SER A 121 -20.87 -13.81 19.53
N VAL A 122 -21.22 -12.70 18.87
CA VAL A 122 -21.53 -11.43 19.50
C VAL A 122 -22.48 -10.65 18.62
N GLN A 123 -23.45 -9.97 19.25
CA GLN A 123 -24.37 -9.08 18.58
C GLN A 123 -23.75 -7.69 18.43
N LEU A 124 -23.66 -7.20 17.18
CA LEU A 124 -23.34 -5.82 16.89
C LEU A 124 -24.61 -4.98 16.89
N GLU A 125 -24.58 -3.84 17.54
CA GLU A 125 -25.66 -2.86 17.53
C GLU A 125 -25.26 -1.63 16.71
N ALA A 126 -26.06 -1.32 15.69
CA ALA A 126 -25.85 -0.16 14.83
C ALA A 126 -26.89 0.91 15.15
N THR A 127 -26.41 2.12 15.46
CA THR A 127 -27.24 3.29 15.79
C THR A 127 -26.90 4.44 14.87
N ALA A 128 -27.90 4.96 14.17
CA ALA A 128 -27.80 6.16 13.34
C ALA A 128 -28.13 7.40 14.18
N GLU A 129 -27.29 8.44 14.06
CA GLU A 129 -27.49 9.75 14.65
C GLU A 129 -27.87 10.76 13.57
N PHE A 130 -28.91 11.53 13.82
CA PHE A 130 -29.46 12.49 12.87
C PHE A 130 -29.22 13.94 13.31
N SER A 131 -29.34 14.89 12.36
CA SER A 131 -29.05 16.31 12.57
C SER A 131 -29.95 17.01 13.62
N ASP A 132 -31.05 16.40 14.00
CA ASP A 132 -31.91 16.85 15.09
C ASP A 132 -31.50 16.28 16.47
N GLY A 133 -30.39 15.55 16.54
CA GLY A 133 -29.89 14.87 17.74
C GLY A 133 -30.57 13.54 18.05
N THR A 134 -31.56 13.11 17.25
CA THR A 134 -32.22 11.81 17.48
C THR A 134 -31.29 10.66 17.13
N ARG A 135 -31.36 9.58 17.91
CA ARG A 135 -30.62 8.33 17.68
C ARG A 135 -31.60 7.19 17.45
N ARG A 136 -31.36 6.41 16.42
CA ARG A 136 -32.23 5.29 16.03
C ARG A 136 -31.41 4.03 15.84
N ARG A 137 -31.82 2.92 16.46
CA ARG A 137 -31.29 1.59 16.18
C ARG A 137 -31.66 1.20 14.75
N ILE A 138 -30.68 0.79 13.95
CA ILE A 138 -30.89 0.55 12.51
C ILE A 138 -30.37 -0.81 12.05
N ASN A 139 -30.23 -1.79 12.94
CA ASN A 139 -29.72 -3.13 12.61
C ASN A 139 -30.46 -3.77 11.43
N GLU A 140 -31.78 -3.61 11.38
CA GLU A 140 -32.60 -4.15 10.30
C GLU A 140 -32.45 -3.43 8.96
N LEU A 141 -31.81 -2.27 8.95
CA LEU A 141 -31.61 -1.43 7.76
C LEU A 141 -30.15 -1.29 7.39
N ALA A 142 -29.22 -1.62 8.28
CA ALA A 142 -27.80 -1.59 8.05
C ALA A 142 -27.34 -2.82 7.25
N VAL A 143 -26.17 -2.69 6.62
CA VAL A 143 -25.44 -3.78 5.96
C VAL A 143 -24.22 -4.09 6.80
N PHE A 144 -24.01 -5.36 7.11
CA PHE A 144 -22.88 -5.89 7.85
C PHE A 144 -22.06 -6.80 6.92
N GLU A 145 -20.78 -6.54 6.79
CA GLU A 145 -19.87 -7.27 5.90
C GLU A 145 -18.56 -7.60 6.64
N SER A 146 -18.19 -8.89 6.71
CA SER A 146 -16.92 -9.33 7.27
C SER A 146 -15.82 -9.24 6.21
N SER A 147 -14.59 -8.84 6.59
CA SER A 147 -13.42 -8.89 5.72
C SER A 147 -12.89 -10.32 5.52
N SER A 148 -13.21 -11.24 6.43
CA SER A 148 -12.85 -12.65 6.33
C SER A 148 -14.02 -13.48 5.81
N PRO A 149 -13.85 -14.34 4.78
CA PRO A 149 -14.89 -15.20 4.27
C PRO A 149 -15.30 -16.31 5.25
N GLU A 150 -14.45 -16.63 6.21
CA GLU A 150 -14.69 -17.67 7.21
C GLU A 150 -15.54 -17.17 8.40
N VAL A 151 -15.54 -15.86 8.63
CA VAL A 151 -16.30 -15.24 9.72
C VAL A 151 -17.62 -14.70 9.16
N THR A 152 -18.71 -15.26 9.63
CA THR A 152 -20.04 -14.91 9.12
C THR A 152 -20.67 -13.79 9.93
N VAL A 153 -21.43 -12.93 9.27
CA VAL A 153 -22.27 -11.91 9.92
C VAL A 153 -23.68 -12.04 9.40
N THR A 154 -24.62 -12.21 10.32
CA THR A 154 -26.05 -12.27 9.95
C THR A 154 -26.55 -10.89 9.50
N PRO A 155 -27.62 -10.82 8.71
CA PRO A 155 -28.25 -9.55 8.36
C PRO A 155 -28.70 -8.70 9.57
N GLY A 156 -28.92 -9.31 10.74
CA GLY A 156 -29.22 -8.61 11.99
C GLY A 156 -28.00 -8.11 12.75
N GLY A 157 -26.78 -8.41 12.29
CA GLY A 157 -25.53 -7.97 12.92
C GLY A 157 -24.98 -8.95 13.96
N GLU A 158 -25.43 -10.21 13.99
CA GLU A 158 -24.78 -11.24 14.80
C GLU A 158 -23.52 -11.75 14.09
N LEU A 159 -22.36 -11.45 14.67
CA LEU A 159 -21.05 -11.91 14.21
C LEU A 159 -20.79 -13.30 14.78
N GLN A 160 -20.32 -14.23 13.93
CA GLN A 160 -20.03 -15.60 14.34
C GLN A 160 -18.67 -16.06 13.77
N PHE A 161 -17.77 -16.46 14.64
CA PHE A 161 -16.49 -17.06 14.32
C PHE A 161 -16.61 -18.58 14.13
N PRO A 162 -15.86 -19.17 13.18
CA PRO A 162 -15.74 -20.61 13.08
C PRO A 162 -14.96 -21.17 14.26
N GLU A 163 -15.04 -22.50 14.45
CA GLU A 163 -14.14 -23.18 15.37
C GLU A 163 -12.71 -23.13 14.87
N SER A 164 -11.79 -22.74 15.73
CA SER A 164 -10.37 -22.62 15.41
C SER A 164 -9.50 -23.03 16.60
N ARG A 165 -8.31 -23.54 16.31
CA ARG A 165 -7.29 -23.84 17.32
C ARG A 165 -6.38 -22.63 17.60
N THR A 166 -6.39 -21.65 16.72
CA THR A 166 -5.59 -20.43 16.81
C THR A 166 -6.49 -19.22 16.90
N ALA A 167 -6.00 -18.12 17.46
CA ALA A 167 -6.73 -16.85 17.48
C ALA A 167 -6.99 -16.36 16.07
N ARG A 168 -8.18 -15.78 15.86
CA ARG A 168 -8.56 -15.18 14.58
C ARG A 168 -8.98 -13.73 14.79
N GLN A 169 -8.53 -12.87 13.89
CA GLN A 169 -8.92 -11.46 13.86
C GLN A 169 -9.51 -11.10 12.50
N THR A 170 -10.55 -10.28 12.51
CA THR A 170 -11.22 -9.77 11.31
C THR A 170 -11.73 -8.36 11.55
N SER A 171 -12.00 -7.62 10.49
CA SER A 171 -12.79 -6.39 10.57
C SER A 171 -14.20 -6.64 10.04
N VAL A 172 -15.19 -6.01 10.67
CA VAL A 172 -16.58 -6.00 10.23
C VAL A 172 -16.96 -4.58 9.84
N THR A 173 -17.25 -4.38 8.57
CA THR A 173 -17.79 -3.11 8.07
C THR A 173 -19.29 -3.06 8.26
N VAL A 174 -19.75 -2.01 8.92
CA VAL A 174 -21.18 -1.69 9.07
C VAL A 174 -21.48 -0.45 8.26
N ARG A 175 -22.49 -0.53 7.40
CA ARG A 175 -22.87 0.57 6.51
C ARG A 175 -24.36 0.89 6.59
N TYR A 176 -24.65 2.18 6.68
CA TYR A 176 -26.02 2.71 6.58
C TYR A 176 -26.00 3.97 5.70
N LEU A 177 -26.64 3.87 4.51
CA LEU A 177 -26.58 4.91 3.48
C LEU A 177 -25.11 5.28 3.14
N HIS A 178 -24.77 6.54 3.29
CA HIS A 178 -23.41 7.07 2.99
C HIS A 178 -22.43 6.95 4.17
N GLN A 179 -22.90 6.58 5.37
CA GLN A 179 -22.06 6.40 6.54
C GLN A 179 -21.53 4.97 6.65
N GLN A 180 -20.28 4.83 7.07
CA GLN A 180 -19.63 3.54 7.27
C GLN A 180 -18.78 3.57 8.55
N SER A 181 -18.73 2.45 9.23
CA SER A 181 -17.90 2.22 10.41
C SER A 181 -17.31 0.82 10.34
N ALA A 182 -16.10 0.63 10.85
CA ALA A 182 -15.50 -0.69 10.98
C ALA A 182 -15.26 -1.03 12.44
N VAL A 183 -15.50 -2.28 12.78
CA VAL A 183 -15.27 -2.86 14.11
C VAL A 183 -14.21 -3.94 13.96
N MET A 184 -13.15 -3.87 14.78
CA MET A 184 -12.17 -4.96 14.87
C MET A 184 -12.69 -6.01 15.82
N ALA A 185 -12.73 -7.27 15.37
CA ALA A 185 -13.18 -8.40 16.14
C ALA A 185 -12.15 -9.52 16.15
N ALA A 186 -11.92 -10.10 17.31
CA ALA A 186 -11.06 -11.26 17.48
C ALA A 186 -11.75 -12.35 18.32
N CYS A 187 -11.40 -13.60 18.02
CA CYS A 187 -11.82 -14.76 18.81
C CYS A 187 -10.58 -15.55 19.21
N VAL A 188 -10.44 -15.74 20.51
CA VAL A 188 -9.31 -16.45 21.13
C VAL A 188 -9.84 -17.78 21.67
N PRO A 189 -9.37 -18.93 21.15
CA PRO A 189 -9.77 -20.24 21.63
C PRO A 189 -9.28 -20.47 23.06
N THR A 190 -9.96 -21.32 23.80
CA THR A 190 -9.50 -21.70 25.14
C THR A 190 -8.23 -22.53 25.05
N GLN A 191 -7.16 -22.03 25.64
CA GLN A 191 -5.86 -22.70 25.76
C GLN A 191 -5.45 -22.74 27.22
N PRO A 192 -5.86 -23.77 28.00
CA PRO A 192 -5.65 -23.82 29.47
C PRO A 192 -4.19 -23.70 29.89
N ASP A 193 -3.28 -24.25 29.08
CA ASP A 193 -1.85 -24.31 29.35
C ASP A 193 -1.06 -23.19 28.67
N PHE A 194 -1.73 -22.23 28.05
CA PHE A 194 -1.03 -21.13 27.37
C PHE A 194 -0.25 -20.28 28.37
N ARG A 195 1.05 -20.15 28.10
CA ARG A 195 1.92 -19.21 28.79
C ARG A 195 2.53 -18.27 27.78
N PHE A 196 2.29 -16.99 27.99
CA PHE A 196 2.90 -15.98 27.14
C PHE A 196 4.41 -15.90 27.38
N THR A 197 5.18 -16.13 26.34
CA THR A 197 6.64 -15.99 26.34
C THR A 197 7.05 -15.05 25.23
N ALA A 198 7.78 -14.00 25.57
CA ALA A 198 8.29 -13.01 24.61
C ALA A 198 9.67 -12.52 25.07
N PRO A 199 10.52 -12.05 24.16
CA PRO A 199 11.70 -11.28 24.53
C PRO A 199 11.30 -10.04 25.34
N GLU A 200 12.19 -9.55 26.22
CA GLU A 200 11.97 -8.26 26.88
C GLU A 200 11.86 -7.14 25.81
N PRO A 201 10.81 -6.29 25.86
CA PRO A 201 10.64 -5.19 24.93
C PRO A 201 11.87 -4.27 24.92
N ALA A 202 12.33 -3.90 23.73
CA ALA A 202 13.42 -2.94 23.59
C ALA A 202 12.91 -1.49 23.50
N ASN A 203 11.68 -1.31 23.06
CA ASN A 203 11.07 0.02 22.92
C ASN A 203 9.53 -0.04 22.89
N VAL A 204 8.90 1.12 22.79
CA VAL A 204 7.43 1.28 22.81
C VAL A 204 6.72 0.48 21.72
N LEU A 205 7.36 0.22 20.58
CA LEU A 205 6.74 -0.55 19.48
C LEU A 205 6.56 -2.02 19.91
N ASP A 206 7.57 -2.60 20.54
CA ASP A 206 7.50 -3.97 21.09
C ASP A 206 6.41 -4.08 22.16
N GLU A 207 6.31 -3.07 23.04
CA GLU A 207 5.26 -3.04 24.07
C GLU A 207 3.87 -3.17 23.42
N LYS A 208 3.61 -2.44 22.32
CA LYS A 208 2.30 -2.47 21.63
C LYS A 208 2.07 -3.77 20.88
N VAL A 209 3.08 -4.30 20.21
CA VAL A 209 2.98 -5.60 19.52
C VAL A 209 2.76 -6.71 20.54
N PHE A 210 3.61 -6.80 21.57
CA PHE A 210 3.53 -7.89 22.54
C PHE A 210 2.29 -7.81 23.43
N ALA A 211 1.77 -6.61 23.72
CA ALA A 211 0.49 -6.46 24.41
C ALA A 211 -0.66 -7.07 23.58
N ARG A 212 -0.71 -6.79 22.28
CA ARG A 212 -1.72 -7.36 21.38
C ARG A 212 -1.56 -8.86 21.22
N LEU A 213 -0.35 -9.37 21.05
CA LEU A 213 -0.05 -10.81 20.97
C LEU A 213 -0.46 -11.54 22.26
N ARG A 214 -0.16 -10.97 23.43
CA ARG A 214 -0.58 -11.52 24.73
C ARG A 214 -2.10 -11.59 24.84
N GLN A 215 -2.80 -10.53 24.43
CA GLN A 215 -4.27 -10.48 24.42
C GLN A 215 -4.87 -11.61 23.57
N LEU A 216 -4.24 -11.91 22.45
CA LEU A 216 -4.70 -12.94 21.52
C LEU A 216 -4.11 -14.34 21.78
N GLN A 217 -3.36 -14.50 22.85
CA GLN A 217 -2.68 -15.76 23.20
C GLN A 217 -1.80 -16.29 22.05
N ILE A 218 -0.99 -15.42 21.47
CA ILE A 218 -0.02 -15.73 20.43
C ILE A 218 1.38 -15.47 20.99
N ASN A 219 2.26 -16.46 20.92
CA ASN A 219 3.66 -16.27 21.30
C ASN A 219 4.47 -15.76 20.12
N PRO A 220 5.27 -14.71 20.27
CA PRO A 220 6.21 -14.32 19.24
C PRO A 220 7.30 -15.38 19.03
N ALA A 221 7.89 -15.41 17.85
CA ALA A 221 9.08 -16.19 17.55
C ALA A 221 10.27 -15.76 18.43
N PRO A 222 11.30 -16.60 18.61
CA PRO A 222 12.55 -16.18 19.23
C PRO A 222 13.27 -15.11 18.38
N LEU A 223 14.29 -14.48 18.94
CA LEU A 223 15.15 -13.57 18.18
C LEU A 223 15.96 -14.37 17.15
N CYS A 224 16.13 -13.78 15.96
CA CYS A 224 16.94 -14.36 14.92
C CYS A 224 18.43 -14.40 15.27
N SER A 225 19.15 -15.34 14.66
CA SER A 225 20.62 -15.43 14.77
C SER A 225 21.31 -14.19 14.21
N ASP A 226 22.57 -13.97 14.58
CA ASP A 226 23.35 -12.86 14.04
C ASP A 226 23.61 -12.99 12.54
N ALA A 227 23.69 -14.19 12.00
CA ALA A 227 23.81 -14.45 10.57
C ALA A 227 22.56 -13.98 9.79
N VAL A 228 21.37 -14.35 10.28
CA VAL A 228 20.10 -13.87 9.70
C VAL A 228 19.96 -12.36 9.90
N PHE A 229 20.30 -11.84 11.06
CA PHE A 229 20.23 -10.41 11.37
C PHE A 229 21.09 -9.58 10.40
N VAL A 230 22.37 -9.90 10.24
CA VAL A 230 23.28 -9.10 9.40
C VAL A 230 22.82 -9.12 7.94
N ARG A 231 22.47 -10.28 7.41
CA ARG A 231 21.98 -10.42 6.03
C ARG A 231 20.68 -9.64 5.81
N ARG A 232 19.70 -9.78 6.71
CA ARG A 232 18.42 -9.08 6.65
C ARG A 232 18.62 -7.57 6.72
N LEU A 233 19.45 -7.10 7.64
CA LEU A 233 19.71 -5.68 7.84
C LEU A 233 20.31 -5.03 6.59
N TYR A 234 21.35 -5.63 6.00
CA TYR A 234 21.93 -5.13 4.76
C TYR A 234 20.89 -5.05 3.64
N LEU A 235 20.13 -6.10 3.42
CA LEU A 235 19.10 -6.14 2.40
C LEU A 235 17.97 -5.10 2.64
N ASP A 236 17.53 -4.91 3.90
CA ASP A 236 16.45 -3.97 4.21
C ASP A 236 16.89 -2.51 4.16
N VAL A 237 18.13 -2.22 4.52
CA VAL A 237 18.63 -0.84 4.63
C VAL A 237 19.33 -0.41 3.34
N THR A 238 20.15 -1.27 2.74
CA THR A 238 20.99 -0.90 1.58
C THR A 238 20.57 -1.57 0.27
N GLY A 239 19.68 -2.57 0.33
CA GLY A 239 19.31 -3.36 -0.84
C GLY A 239 20.37 -4.35 -1.32
N ARG A 240 21.48 -4.52 -0.60
CA ARG A 240 22.66 -5.32 -0.98
C ARG A 240 22.95 -6.41 0.04
N LEU A 241 23.74 -7.42 -0.33
CA LEU A 241 24.29 -8.36 0.65
C LEU A 241 25.46 -7.73 1.40
N PRO A 242 25.74 -8.17 2.66
CA PRO A 242 27.02 -7.87 3.29
C PRO A 242 28.17 -8.55 2.51
N THR A 243 29.37 -8.01 2.55
CA THR A 243 30.56 -8.77 2.13
C THR A 243 30.86 -9.90 3.12
N ALA A 244 31.57 -10.94 2.69
CA ALA A 244 32.00 -12.02 3.59
C ALA A 244 32.76 -11.49 4.81
N GLU A 245 33.63 -10.49 4.62
CA GLU A 245 34.39 -9.85 5.70
C GLU A 245 33.49 -9.10 6.69
N GLN A 246 32.54 -8.30 6.18
CA GLN A 246 31.56 -7.58 7.02
C GLN A 246 30.73 -8.55 7.85
N ALA A 247 30.21 -9.63 7.24
CA ALA A 247 29.43 -10.63 7.94
C ALA A 247 30.25 -11.36 9.02
N ARG A 248 31.48 -11.81 8.69
CA ARG A 248 32.39 -12.46 9.65
C ARG A 248 32.73 -11.54 10.82
N SER A 249 33.15 -10.31 10.54
CA SER A 249 33.52 -9.32 11.56
C SER A 249 32.36 -9.05 12.53
N PHE A 250 31.14 -8.86 11.98
CA PHE A 250 29.95 -8.65 12.79
C PHE A 250 29.64 -9.86 13.69
N ILE A 251 29.65 -11.07 13.14
CA ILE A 251 29.28 -12.28 13.89
C ILE A 251 30.31 -12.59 14.98
N GLN A 252 31.62 -12.41 14.68
CA GLN A 252 32.72 -12.64 15.62
C GLN A 252 32.79 -11.57 16.72
N SER A 253 32.18 -10.41 16.53
CA SER A 253 32.17 -9.35 17.53
C SER A 253 31.44 -9.79 18.80
N ALA A 254 32.09 -9.67 19.95
CA ALA A 254 31.51 -9.92 21.28
C ALA A 254 30.81 -8.70 21.89
N ALA A 255 30.75 -7.55 21.16
CA ALA A 255 30.15 -6.33 21.68
C ALA A 255 28.63 -6.50 21.87
N ALA A 256 28.12 -6.19 23.05
CA ALA A 256 26.69 -6.34 23.37
C ALA A 256 25.77 -5.42 22.51
N ASP A 257 26.31 -4.31 22.03
CA ASP A 257 25.62 -3.30 21.23
C ASP A 257 25.90 -3.41 19.72
N LYS A 258 26.51 -4.51 19.25
CA LYS A 258 26.93 -4.69 17.84
C LYS A 258 25.78 -4.51 16.85
N ARG A 259 24.57 -4.98 17.19
CA ARG A 259 23.38 -4.83 16.33
C ARG A 259 23.00 -3.36 16.16
N SER A 260 22.93 -2.61 17.27
CA SER A 260 22.58 -1.18 17.22
C SER A 260 23.64 -0.36 16.49
N ARG A 261 24.92 -0.65 16.69
CA ARG A 261 26.01 0.03 15.95
C ARG A 261 25.95 -0.23 14.45
N LEU A 262 25.70 -1.47 14.05
CA LEU A 262 25.57 -1.80 12.63
C LEU A 262 24.34 -1.12 12.00
N ILE A 263 23.22 -1.01 12.73
CA ILE A 263 22.06 -0.25 12.27
C ILE A 263 22.45 1.21 12.00
N ASP A 264 23.15 1.85 12.92
CA ASP A 264 23.57 3.25 12.78
C ASP A 264 24.52 3.43 11.60
N GLU A 265 25.52 2.54 11.45
CA GLU A 265 26.47 2.55 10.33
C GLU A 265 25.75 2.45 8.98
N LEU A 266 24.80 1.51 8.85
CA LEU A 266 24.13 1.30 7.58
C LEU A 266 23.13 2.42 7.23
N LEU A 267 22.46 3.01 8.22
CA LEU A 267 21.58 4.16 8.00
C LEU A 267 22.35 5.41 7.52
N ASP A 268 23.65 5.50 7.79
CA ASP A 268 24.50 6.59 7.32
C ASP A 268 25.33 6.23 6.07
N SER A 269 25.12 5.02 5.54
CA SER A 269 25.89 4.51 4.39
C SER A 269 25.37 5.08 3.04
N PRO A 270 26.22 5.13 2.02
CA PRO A 270 25.80 5.43 0.64
C PRO A 270 24.74 4.46 0.12
N GLY A 271 24.82 3.16 0.51
CA GLY A 271 23.85 2.15 0.10
C GLY A 271 22.42 2.45 0.58
N TYR A 272 22.26 2.98 1.80
CA TYR A 272 20.97 3.48 2.27
C TYR A 272 20.43 4.60 1.36
N ILE A 273 21.28 5.56 1.02
CA ILE A 273 20.88 6.70 0.19
C ILE A 273 20.42 6.21 -1.18
N ASP A 274 21.16 5.31 -1.82
CA ASP A 274 20.83 4.77 -3.13
C ASP A 274 19.52 4.00 -3.10
N PHE A 275 19.34 3.12 -2.10
CA PHE A 275 18.14 2.27 -2.00
C PHE A 275 16.88 3.07 -1.66
N GLN A 276 16.94 4.06 -0.77
CA GLN A 276 15.80 4.94 -0.48
C GLN A 276 15.49 5.86 -1.67
N THR A 277 16.51 6.32 -2.40
CA THR A 277 16.31 7.09 -3.64
C THR A 277 15.55 6.27 -4.68
N LEU A 278 15.93 5.00 -4.90
CA LEU A 278 15.25 4.10 -5.82
C LEU A 278 13.75 3.99 -5.48
N ARG A 279 13.40 3.80 -4.19
CA ARG A 279 12.01 3.69 -3.73
C ARG A 279 11.19 4.96 -3.99
N TRP A 280 11.75 6.13 -3.72
CA TRP A 280 11.09 7.39 -4.03
C TRP A 280 10.94 7.62 -5.53
N CYS A 281 11.94 7.21 -6.33
CA CYS A 281 11.86 7.26 -7.78
C CYS A 281 10.73 6.38 -8.34
N ASP A 282 10.48 5.22 -7.72
CA ASP A 282 9.34 4.37 -8.08
C ASP A 282 8.00 5.08 -7.83
N LEU A 283 7.81 5.65 -6.65
CA LEU A 283 6.57 6.33 -6.26
C LEU A 283 6.31 7.63 -7.04
N LEU A 284 7.37 8.36 -7.41
CA LEU A 284 7.28 9.66 -8.08
C LEU A 284 7.36 9.57 -9.61
N ARG A 285 7.29 8.35 -10.17
CA ARG A 285 7.28 8.09 -11.61
C ARG A 285 8.50 8.67 -12.32
N VAL A 286 9.70 8.47 -11.74
CA VAL A 286 10.96 8.93 -12.35
C VAL A 286 11.36 7.96 -13.47
N GLU A 287 10.89 8.22 -14.71
CA GLU A 287 11.12 7.39 -15.88
C GLU A 287 11.38 8.23 -17.13
N ASP A 288 12.15 7.69 -18.08
CA ASP A 288 12.71 8.45 -19.21
C ASP A 288 11.72 8.75 -20.34
N LYS A 289 10.61 8.04 -20.40
CA LYS A 289 9.60 8.24 -21.44
C LYS A 289 8.89 9.59 -21.30
N THR A 290 8.54 9.97 -20.07
CA THR A 290 7.85 11.22 -19.74
C THR A 290 8.80 12.36 -19.39
N LEU A 291 9.89 12.04 -18.66
CA LEU A 291 10.81 13.05 -18.12
C LEU A 291 12.03 13.33 -19.01
N ASP A 292 12.28 12.50 -20.02
CA ASP A 292 13.54 12.36 -20.75
C ASP A 292 14.75 12.01 -19.86
N ALA A 293 15.90 11.75 -20.48
CA ALA A 293 17.08 11.33 -19.72
C ALA A 293 17.59 12.42 -18.75
N LYS A 294 17.54 13.71 -19.18
CA LYS A 294 18.01 14.83 -18.35
C LYS A 294 17.03 15.10 -17.20
N GLY A 295 15.71 15.03 -17.43
CA GLY A 295 14.70 15.15 -16.40
C GLY A 295 14.83 14.05 -15.35
N VAL A 296 15.05 12.80 -15.75
CA VAL A 296 15.33 11.67 -14.84
C VAL A 296 16.57 11.95 -14.01
N GLU A 297 17.69 12.37 -14.63
CA GLU A 297 18.95 12.66 -13.94
C GLU A 297 18.76 13.73 -12.86
N VAL A 298 18.23 14.89 -13.21
CA VAL A 298 18.13 16.01 -12.27
C VAL A 298 17.14 15.74 -11.15
N PHE A 299 16.00 15.07 -11.46
CA PHE A 299 15.00 14.78 -10.45
C PHE A 299 15.48 13.70 -9.48
N SER A 300 16.09 12.62 -9.96
CA SER A 300 16.67 11.59 -9.11
C SER A 300 17.83 12.09 -8.23
N HIS A 301 18.69 12.97 -8.77
CA HIS A 301 19.74 13.60 -7.99
C HIS A 301 19.20 14.48 -6.86
N TRP A 302 18.12 15.25 -7.12
CA TRP A 302 17.45 16.04 -6.09
C TRP A 302 16.84 15.15 -5.01
N ILE A 303 16.16 14.06 -5.39
CA ILE A 303 15.61 13.08 -4.44
C ILE A 303 16.75 12.51 -3.60
N ARG A 304 17.87 12.12 -4.24
CA ARG A 304 19.04 11.57 -3.57
C ARG A 304 19.63 12.55 -2.54
N ALA A 305 19.71 13.83 -2.89
CA ALA A 305 20.16 14.86 -1.96
C ALA A 305 19.22 15.00 -0.76
N CYS A 306 17.90 15.00 -0.97
CA CYS A 306 16.93 15.03 0.12
C CYS A 306 17.04 13.82 1.06
N VAL A 307 17.27 12.62 0.52
CA VAL A 307 17.49 11.39 1.30
C VAL A 307 18.81 11.49 2.10
N ALA A 308 19.89 11.95 1.47
CA ALA A 308 21.20 12.09 2.11
C ALA A 308 21.16 13.06 3.30
N GLU A 309 20.41 14.16 3.16
CA GLU A 309 20.19 15.16 4.21
C GLU A 309 19.23 14.69 5.30
N ASP A 310 18.58 13.53 5.15
CA ASP A 310 17.45 13.08 5.97
C ASP A 310 16.40 14.20 6.13
N ARG A 311 16.03 14.80 4.98
CA ARG A 311 15.08 15.92 4.94
C ARG A 311 13.74 15.46 5.52
N PRO A 312 13.10 16.25 6.42
CA PRO A 312 11.78 15.92 6.92
C PRO A 312 10.78 15.66 5.79
N LEU A 313 10.04 14.54 5.84
CA LEU A 313 9.19 14.11 4.71
C LEU A 313 8.08 15.12 4.37
N HIS A 314 7.58 15.89 5.35
CA HIS A 314 6.61 16.95 5.08
C HIS A 314 7.20 18.11 4.27
N GLU A 315 8.49 18.44 4.47
CA GLU A 315 9.21 19.42 3.66
C GLU A 315 9.50 18.90 2.26
N PHE A 316 9.87 17.61 2.15
CA PHE A 316 10.05 16.92 0.88
C PHE A 316 8.75 16.93 0.05
N ALA A 317 7.62 16.51 0.65
CA ALA A 317 6.31 16.50 0.01
C ALA A 317 5.85 17.91 -0.41
N ALA A 318 6.05 18.90 0.46
CA ALA A 318 5.73 20.30 0.18
C ALA A 318 6.54 20.86 -1.00
N ALA A 319 7.83 20.53 -1.09
CA ALA A 319 8.67 20.95 -2.20
C ALA A 319 8.22 20.33 -3.54
N ILE A 320 7.78 19.07 -3.52
CA ILE A 320 7.27 18.36 -4.70
C ILE A 320 5.98 19.01 -5.20
N VAL A 321 4.98 19.20 -4.33
CA VAL A 321 3.68 19.73 -4.76
C VAL A 321 3.75 21.20 -5.17
N ALA A 322 4.70 21.99 -4.62
CA ALA A 322 4.92 23.38 -4.98
C ALA A 322 5.87 23.58 -6.16
N GLY A 323 6.44 22.51 -6.72
CA GLY A 323 7.49 22.59 -7.75
C GLY A 323 7.03 23.34 -9.00
N GLN A 324 7.70 24.47 -9.30
CA GLN A 324 7.46 25.31 -10.48
C GLN A 324 8.78 25.79 -11.05
N GLY A 325 8.83 26.10 -12.34
CA GLY A 325 10.02 26.57 -13.03
C GLY A 325 10.51 25.58 -14.08
N SER A 326 11.75 25.70 -14.49
CA SER A 326 12.38 24.82 -15.47
C SER A 326 12.49 23.38 -14.91
N THR A 327 12.11 22.40 -15.70
CA THR A 327 12.23 20.98 -15.35
C THR A 327 13.69 20.53 -15.20
N TYR A 328 14.66 21.33 -15.63
CA TYR A 328 16.08 21.02 -15.53
C TYR A 328 16.78 21.77 -14.38
N SER A 329 16.35 23.00 -14.03
CA SER A 329 16.92 23.78 -12.94
C SER A 329 16.11 23.72 -11.64
N GLU A 330 14.81 23.36 -11.74
CA GLU A 330 13.91 23.18 -10.61
C GLU A 330 13.40 21.73 -10.58
N PRO A 331 14.20 20.77 -10.10
CA PRO A 331 13.92 19.35 -10.19
C PRO A 331 12.53 18.90 -9.71
N PRO A 332 11.94 19.46 -8.61
CA PRO A 332 10.59 19.10 -8.16
C PRO A 332 9.49 19.36 -9.19
N ALA A 333 9.69 20.29 -10.15
CA ALA A 333 8.74 20.57 -11.23
C ALA A 333 8.49 19.33 -12.11
N ASN A 334 9.39 18.35 -12.11
CA ASN A 334 9.24 17.10 -12.83
C ASN A 334 8.08 16.23 -12.32
N PHE A 335 7.66 16.38 -11.06
CA PHE A 335 6.42 15.75 -10.57
C PHE A 335 5.21 16.16 -11.39
N HIS A 336 5.10 17.46 -11.70
CA HIS A 336 4.02 17.97 -12.55
C HIS A 336 4.20 17.58 -14.02
N ARG A 337 5.44 17.41 -14.45
CA ARG A 337 5.74 16.93 -15.80
C ARG A 337 5.35 15.46 -15.99
N ALA A 338 5.58 14.60 -15.00
CA ALA A 338 5.19 13.20 -15.02
C ALA A 338 3.67 12.99 -15.01
N LEU A 339 2.92 13.94 -14.44
CA LEU A 339 1.47 13.90 -14.24
C LEU A 339 0.83 15.08 -14.95
N ARG A 340 0.08 14.84 -16.03
CA ARG A 340 -0.33 15.89 -16.97
C ARG A 340 -1.65 16.58 -16.66
N THR A 341 -2.56 15.91 -15.95
CA THR A 341 -3.88 16.46 -15.62
C THR A 341 -3.98 16.87 -14.16
N PRO A 342 -4.84 17.82 -13.81
CA PRO A 342 -5.10 18.16 -12.40
C PRO A 342 -5.52 16.95 -11.56
N GLU A 343 -6.33 16.06 -12.14
CA GLU A 343 -6.82 14.84 -11.52
C GLU A 343 -5.68 13.87 -11.21
N GLU A 344 -4.79 13.59 -12.17
CA GLU A 344 -3.63 12.70 -11.96
C GLU A 344 -2.73 13.20 -10.83
N ARG A 345 -2.46 14.53 -10.79
CA ARG A 345 -1.65 15.13 -9.72
C ARG A 345 -2.33 15.03 -8.36
N ALA A 346 -3.63 15.30 -8.34
CA ALA A 346 -4.45 15.22 -7.14
C ALA A 346 -4.50 13.79 -6.58
N GLU A 347 -4.76 12.81 -7.44
CA GLU A 347 -4.79 11.39 -7.08
C GLU A 347 -3.43 10.92 -6.59
N ALA A 348 -2.34 11.25 -7.30
CA ALA A 348 -0.99 10.91 -6.90
C ALA A 348 -0.59 11.54 -5.56
N ALA A 349 -0.84 12.83 -5.36
CA ALA A 349 -0.53 13.51 -4.11
C ALA A 349 -1.32 12.95 -2.92
N ALA A 350 -2.62 12.63 -3.12
CA ALA A 350 -3.45 12.02 -2.10
C ALA A 350 -2.96 10.60 -1.74
N GLN A 351 -2.62 9.79 -2.73
CA GLN A 351 -2.20 8.40 -2.53
C GLN A 351 -0.80 8.31 -1.92
N VAL A 352 0.18 9.05 -2.46
CA VAL A 352 1.57 9.00 -1.99
C VAL A 352 1.73 9.65 -0.61
N PHE A 353 1.11 10.81 -0.38
CA PHE A 353 1.38 11.57 0.84
C PHE A 353 0.35 11.36 1.95
N LEU A 354 -0.89 11.01 1.61
CA LEU A 354 -1.99 10.90 2.58
C LEU A 354 -2.61 9.51 2.69
N GLY A 355 -2.17 8.56 1.87
CA GLY A 355 -2.74 7.20 1.87
C GLY A 355 -4.22 7.16 1.48
N VAL A 356 -4.64 8.03 0.58
CA VAL A 356 -6.05 8.14 0.16
C VAL A 356 -6.18 7.82 -1.32
N ARG A 357 -6.96 6.80 -1.64
CA ARG A 357 -7.33 6.44 -3.01
C ARG A 357 -8.60 7.16 -3.41
N LEU A 358 -8.48 8.27 -4.13
CA LEU A 358 -9.61 9.15 -4.49
C LEU A 358 -10.32 8.77 -5.79
N GLN A 359 -9.79 7.88 -6.60
CA GLN A 359 -10.24 7.62 -7.98
C GLN A 359 -11.75 7.37 -8.09
N CYS A 360 -12.35 6.66 -7.13
CA CYS A 360 -13.79 6.40 -7.12
C CYS A 360 -14.61 7.69 -6.96
N ALA A 361 -14.09 8.68 -6.22
CA ALA A 361 -14.80 9.93 -5.96
C ALA A 361 -14.87 10.87 -7.18
N ARG A 362 -14.18 10.53 -8.26
CA ARG A 362 -14.25 11.25 -9.54
C ARG A 362 -15.64 11.21 -10.17
N CYS A 363 -16.32 10.06 -10.11
CA CYS A 363 -17.60 9.85 -10.82
C CYS A 363 -18.81 9.84 -9.88
N HIS A 364 -18.61 9.50 -8.61
CA HIS A 364 -19.64 9.42 -7.57
C HIS A 364 -18.93 9.50 -6.20
N ASN A 365 -19.65 9.74 -5.12
CA ASN A 365 -19.03 9.72 -3.79
C ASN A 365 -18.37 8.36 -3.54
N HIS A 366 -17.26 8.34 -2.81
CA HIS A 366 -16.45 7.14 -2.63
C HIS A 366 -17.29 6.03 -1.95
N PRO A 367 -17.33 4.79 -2.51
CA PRO A 367 -18.25 3.76 -2.02
C PRO A 367 -17.81 3.10 -0.70
N PHE A 368 -16.54 3.24 -0.33
CA PHE A 368 -15.95 2.58 0.85
C PHE A 368 -15.30 3.57 1.82
N ASP A 369 -15.42 4.87 1.55
CA ASP A 369 -14.87 5.94 2.37
C ASP A 369 -15.80 7.16 2.30
N ARG A 370 -15.54 8.16 3.13
CA ARG A 370 -16.33 9.38 3.27
C ARG A 370 -16.18 10.40 2.14
N TRP A 371 -15.18 10.24 1.27
CA TRP A 371 -14.84 11.24 0.25
C TRP A 371 -15.95 11.42 -0.76
N THR A 372 -16.40 12.66 -0.90
CA THR A 372 -17.42 13.06 -1.89
C THR A 372 -16.80 13.52 -3.20
N GLN A 373 -17.63 13.69 -4.24
CA GLN A 373 -17.18 14.35 -5.47
C GLN A 373 -16.71 15.78 -5.20
N ASP A 374 -17.33 16.50 -4.26
CA ASP A 374 -16.89 17.83 -3.88
C ASP A 374 -15.48 17.81 -3.27
N ASP A 375 -15.14 16.80 -2.47
CA ASP A 375 -13.80 16.65 -1.90
C ASP A 375 -12.78 16.33 -3.01
N TYR A 376 -13.14 15.45 -3.95
CA TYR A 376 -12.30 15.10 -5.09
C TYR A 376 -11.97 16.33 -5.96
N TYR A 377 -13.00 17.05 -6.41
CA TYR A 377 -12.81 18.20 -7.28
C TYR A 377 -12.25 19.42 -6.53
N GLY A 378 -12.56 19.58 -5.24
CA GLY A 378 -11.97 20.60 -4.39
C GLY A 378 -10.47 20.37 -4.13
N TRP A 379 -10.04 19.11 -3.97
CA TRP A 379 -8.65 18.73 -3.89
C TRP A 379 -7.94 18.88 -5.24
N SER A 380 -8.56 18.46 -6.33
CA SER A 380 -8.01 18.60 -7.69
C SER A 380 -7.86 20.08 -8.11
N ALA A 381 -8.67 20.97 -7.57
CA ALA A 381 -8.64 22.41 -7.84
C ALA A 381 -7.32 23.09 -7.43
N PHE A 382 -6.54 22.53 -6.49
CA PHE A 382 -5.20 23.02 -6.19
C PHE A 382 -4.28 22.96 -7.41
N PHE A 383 -4.44 21.98 -8.28
CA PHE A 383 -3.59 21.71 -9.44
C PHE A 383 -4.17 22.23 -10.77
N ALA A 384 -5.37 22.84 -10.75
CA ALA A 384 -6.10 23.22 -11.97
C ALA A 384 -5.42 24.32 -12.81
N ARG A 385 -4.56 25.13 -12.17
CA ARG A 385 -3.88 26.25 -12.83
C ARG A 385 -2.50 25.90 -13.39
N ILE A 386 -2.02 24.67 -13.22
CA ILE A 386 -0.72 24.27 -13.74
C ILE A 386 -0.76 24.18 -15.27
N ASP A 387 0.23 24.79 -15.89
CA ASP A 387 0.45 24.78 -17.33
C ASP A 387 1.92 24.68 -17.67
N TYR A 388 2.25 24.51 -18.95
CA TYR A 388 3.59 24.26 -19.44
C TYR A 388 3.97 25.18 -20.56
N LYS A 389 5.19 25.72 -20.50
CA LYS A 389 5.86 26.31 -21.63
C LYS A 389 6.95 25.36 -22.10
N ILE A 390 6.76 24.80 -23.29
CA ILE A 390 7.76 23.92 -23.90
C ILE A 390 8.86 24.82 -24.49
N LEU A 391 10.08 24.67 -23.98
CA LEU A 391 11.25 25.39 -24.51
C LEU A 391 11.90 24.60 -25.63
N GLU A 392 11.97 23.29 -25.48
CA GLU A 392 12.54 22.39 -26.46
C GLU A 392 11.73 21.07 -26.47
N ASN A 393 11.54 20.51 -27.67
CA ASN A 393 11.07 19.15 -27.85
C ASN A 393 11.79 18.54 -29.06
N ARG A 394 12.75 17.67 -28.78
CA ARG A 394 13.54 16.95 -29.81
C ARG A 394 12.82 15.74 -30.37
N ARG A 395 11.68 15.40 -29.79
CA ARG A 395 10.92 14.23 -30.23
C ARG A 395 10.26 14.49 -31.58
N ARG A 396 10.48 13.59 -32.52
CA ARG A 396 9.90 13.65 -33.88
C ARG A 396 8.58 12.90 -33.98
N ASP A 397 8.27 12.03 -33.00
CA ASP A 397 7.05 11.26 -32.96
C ASP A 397 5.95 12.07 -32.26
N THR A 398 4.86 12.34 -32.96
CA THR A 398 3.71 13.13 -32.48
C THR A 398 2.54 12.27 -32.00
N ASN A 399 2.72 10.93 -31.95
CA ASN A 399 1.63 10.01 -31.63
C ASN A 399 1.23 10.09 -30.15
N ASP A 400 2.14 10.52 -29.27
CA ASP A 400 1.85 10.74 -27.85
C ASP A 400 2.10 12.21 -27.47
N LYS A 401 1.01 12.91 -27.16
CA LYS A 401 1.05 14.33 -26.76
C LYS A 401 1.73 14.58 -25.41
N HIS A 402 1.99 13.54 -24.65
CA HIS A 402 2.52 13.63 -23.29
C HIS A 402 4.00 13.27 -23.21
N GLU A 403 4.58 12.77 -24.28
CA GLU A 403 5.99 12.43 -24.35
C GLU A 403 6.79 13.59 -24.98
N PHE A 404 7.74 14.12 -24.22
CA PHE A 404 8.60 15.21 -24.66
C PHE A 404 10.07 14.87 -24.37
N ASP A 405 10.95 15.21 -25.31
CA ASP A 405 12.41 15.16 -25.15
C ASP A 405 12.95 16.60 -25.18
N GLY A 406 13.15 17.18 -24.01
CA GLY A 406 13.61 18.54 -23.87
C GLY A 406 13.04 19.29 -22.67
N GLU A 407 13.51 20.52 -22.48
CA GLU A 407 13.20 21.35 -21.32
C GLU A 407 11.77 21.94 -21.41
N GLN A 408 11.10 21.97 -20.27
CA GLN A 408 9.79 22.62 -20.08
C GLN A 408 9.83 23.52 -18.86
N ILE A 409 9.03 24.58 -18.88
CA ILE A 409 8.77 25.41 -17.70
C ILE A 409 7.36 25.08 -17.20
N VAL A 410 7.27 24.64 -15.96
CA VAL A 410 6.01 24.45 -15.24
C VAL A 410 5.66 25.77 -14.54
N PHE A 411 4.43 26.24 -14.71
CA PHE A 411 3.97 27.48 -14.10
C PHE A 411 2.48 27.45 -13.78
N GLN A 412 2.00 28.37 -12.96
CA GLN A 412 0.58 28.55 -12.71
C GLN A 412 0.01 29.68 -13.57
N LYS A 413 -1.09 29.40 -14.26
CA LYS A 413 -1.90 30.42 -14.95
C LYS A 413 -2.63 31.31 -13.93
N PRO A 414 -2.93 32.55 -14.27
CA PRO A 414 -3.72 33.42 -13.40
C PRO A 414 -5.17 32.95 -13.24
N ALA A 415 -5.70 32.20 -14.19
CA ALA A 415 -7.04 31.65 -14.18
C ALA A 415 -7.03 30.19 -14.61
N GLY A 416 -8.05 29.45 -14.22
CA GLY A 416 -8.25 28.04 -14.50
C GLY A 416 -8.94 27.40 -13.32
N GLU A 417 -10.19 26.93 -13.55
CA GLU A 417 -11.00 26.37 -12.47
C GLU A 417 -11.33 24.92 -12.78
N MET A 418 -11.31 24.11 -11.73
CA MET A 418 -11.80 22.74 -11.78
C MET A 418 -13.32 22.75 -11.69
N LEU A 419 -14.03 22.22 -12.69
CA LEU A 419 -15.48 22.13 -12.64
C LEU A 419 -15.92 20.81 -12.00
N ASN A 420 -16.84 20.90 -11.04
CA ASN A 420 -17.50 19.70 -10.51
C ASN A 420 -18.61 19.30 -11.50
N PRO A 421 -18.55 18.12 -12.16
CA PRO A 421 -19.52 17.70 -13.16
C PRO A 421 -20.92 17.48 -12.58
N ALA A 422 -21.06 17.19 -11.29
CA ALA A 422 -22.35 17.03 -10.64
C ALA A 422 -23.13 18.34 -10.52
N THR A 423 -22.41 19.46 -10.36
CA THR A 423 -23.02 20.78 -10.17
C THR A 423 -22.85 21.72 -11.37
N GLY A 424 -21.91 21.43 -12.26
CA GLY A 424 -21.49 22.33 -13.36
C GLY A 424 -20.79 23.59 -12.89
N LYS A 425 -20.45 23.71 -11.59
CA LYS A 425 -19.86 24.92 -10.99
C LYS A 425 -18.36 24.69 -10.70
N PRO A 426 -17.57 25.76 -10.61
CA PRO A 426 -16.20 25.70 -10.11
C PRO A 426 -16.16 25.11 -8.70
N ALA A 427 -15.25 24.15 -8.50
CA ALA A 427 -15.03 23.50 -7.21
C ALA A 427 -14.26 24.46 -6.26
N ALA A 428 -14.77 24.64 -5.05
CA ALA A 428 -14.05 25.33 -3.99
C ALA A 428 -12.86 24.49 -3.51
N LEU A 429 -11.74 25.13 -3.17
CA LEU A 429 -10.57 24.43 -2.62
C LEU A 429 -10.94 23.68 -1.34
N ARG A 430 -10.57 22.41 -1.26
CA ARG A 430 -10.79 21.57 -0.08
C ARG A 430 -9.56 20.73 0.21
N PHE A 431 -9.08 20.81 1.45
CA PHE A 431 -8.06 19.88 1.95
C PHE A 431 -8.69 18.54 2.37
N LEU A 432 -7.94 17.46 2.22
CA LEU A 432 -8.35 16.13 2.67
C LEU A 432 -8.08 15.98 4.17
N GLN A 433 -8.91 16.64 4.99
CA GLN A 433 -8.78 16.63 6.45
C GLN A 433 -9.63 15.54 7.10
N ASP A 434 -9.15 15.01 8.22
CA ASP A 434 -9.94 14.12 9.07
C ASP A 434 -10.81 14.93 10.03
N SER A 435 -12.13 14.78 9.89
CA SER A 435 -13.12 15.33 10.81
C SER A 435 -13.58 14.35 11.90
N GLY A 436 -12.89 13.21 12.04
CA GLY A 436 -13.23 12.15 13.00
C GLY A 436 -12.61 10.79 12.60
N GLY A 437 -12.61 9.83 13.50
CA GLY A 437 -12.09 8.49 13.26
C GLY A 437 -10.69 8.28 13.86
N LEU A 438 -9.90 7.38 13.25
CA LEU A 438 -8.60 6.91 13.73
C LEU A 438 -7.62 8.03 14.16
N PHE A 439 -7.81 9.23 13.64
CA PHE A 439 -6.95 10.42 13.85
C PHE A 439 -7.61 11.52 14.69
N ALA A 440 -8.84 11.33 15.18
CA ALA A 440 -9.60 12.35 15.91
C ALA A 440 -8.94 12.77 17.22
N ALA A 441 -8.21 11.89 17.87
CA ALA A 441 -7.55 12.15 19.15
C ALA A 441 -6.37 13.15 19.06
N ALA A 442 -5.81 13.36 17.86
CA ALA A 442 -4.70 14.29 17.64
C ALA A 442 -5.17 15.67 17.10
N SER A 443 -6.42 15.78 16.65
CA SER A 443 -6.97 16.98 15.99
C SER A 443 -8.09 17.64 16.78
N ALA A 444 -7.87 17.90 18.07
CA ALA A 444 -8.83 18.67 18.90
C ALA A 444 -8.84 20.19 18.60
N ALA A 445 -8.06 20.64 17.64
CA ALA A 445 -8.12 22.02 17.15
C ALA A 445 -9.02 22.06 15.91
N THR A 446 -10.23 22.57 16.09
CA THR A 446 -11.15 22.96 15.01
C THR A 446 -10.39 23.81 13.99
N ALA A 447 -9.96 23.18 12.89
CA ALA A 447 -9.51 23.94 11.73
C ALA A 447 -10.75 24.60 11.12
N PRO A 448 -10.79 25.94 11.00
CA PRO A 448 -11.88 26.59 10.29
C PRO A 448 -11.92 26.04 8.87
N ALA A 449 -13.09 25.62 8.41
CA ALA A 449 -13.32 25.53 6.98
C ALA A 449 -12.83 26.86 6.39
N LEU A 450 -11.99 26.81 5.38
CA LEU A 450 -11.63 28.01 4.61
C LEU A 450 -12.92 28.52 3.93
N ALA A 451 -13.75 29.19 4.71
CA ALA A 451 -14.92 29.91 4.25
C ALA A 451 -14.46 31.28 3.77
N ALA A 452 -13.84 31.33 2.61
CA ALA A 452 -13.82 32.49 1.75
C ALA A 452 -13.45 32.02 0.36
N ALA A 453 -14.17 32.48 -0.65
CA ALA A 453 -13.75 32.34 -2.04
C ALA A 453 -12.30 32.82 -2.13
N PRO A 454 -11.37 32.01 -2.67
CA PRO A 454 -9.96 32.42 -2.72
C PRO A 454 -9.87 33.66 -3.56
N GLU A 455 -9.14 34.65 -3.06
CA GLU A 455 -8.75 35.81 -3.84
C GLU A 455 -8.13 35.32 -5.17
N PRO A 456 -8.42 35.95 -6.31
CA PRO A 456 -7.94 35.49 -7.62
C PRO A 456 -6.42 35.37 -7.76
N GLN A 457 -5.65 35.96 -6.81
CA GLN A 457 -4.19 36.03 -6.84
C GLN A 457 -3.48 35.06 -5.91
N GLN A 458 -4.18 34.18 -5.18
CA GLN A 458 -3.51 33.28 -4.24
C GLN A 458 -2.84 32.10 -4.95
N ASP A 459 -1.56 31.85 -4.57
CA ASP A 459 -0.81 30.68 -5.03
C ASP A 459 -1.35 29.41 -4.36
N ARG A 460 -2.15 28.63 -5.11
CA ARG A 460 -2.81 27.42 -4.62
C ARG A 460 -1.84 26.32 -4.22
N LEU A 461 -0.73 26.16 -4.98
CA LEU A 461 0.28 25.16 -4.66
C LEU A 461 1.04 25.51 -3.40
N ARG A 462 1.29 26.78 -3.15
CA ARG A 462 1.88 27.25 -1.90
C ARG A 462 0.97 26.96 -0.71
N GLN A 463 -0.33 27.22 -0.83
CA GLN A 463 -1.30 26.88 0.23
C GLN A 463 -1.30 25.38 0.53
N LEU A 464 -1.28 24.53 -0.52
CA LEU A 464 -1.19 23.10 -0.35
C LEU A 464 0.10 22.67 0.34
N ALA A 465 1.24 23.24 -0.06
CA ALA A 465 2.53 22.98 0.56
C ALA A 465 2.58 23.41 2.04
N GLU A 466 2.03 24.58 2.37
CA GLU A 466 1.92 25.07 3.75
C GLU A 466 1.03 24.13 4.59
N TRP A 467 -0.07 23.63 4.03
CA TRP A 467 -0.92 22.66 4.73
C TRP A 467 -0.21 21.31 4.95
N LEU A 468 0.57 20.80 3.98
CA LEU A 468 1.36 19.58 4.14
C LEU A 468 2.45 19.71 5.20
N ARG A 469 3.03 20.92 5.35
CA ARG A 469 4.06 21.21 6.36
C ARG A 469 3.53 21.25 7.79
N ARG A 470 2.23 21.27 7.99
CA ARG A 470 1.65 21.39 9.34
C ARG A 470 2.03 20.16 10.17
N PRO A 471 2.60 20.37 11.37
CA PRO A 471 3.01 19.26 12.23
C PRO A 471 1.81 18.47 12.80
N ASP A 472 0.62 19.07 12.80
CA ASP A 472 -0.64 18.46 13.21
C ASP A 472 -1.34 17.66 12.08
N ASN A 473 -0.71 17.52 10.91
CA ASN A 473 -1.23 16.68 9.84
C ASN A 473 -0.99 15.19 10.17
N SER A 474 -1.83 14.68 11.08
CA SER A 474 -1.72 13.30 11.59
C SER A 474 -1.89 12.24 10.52
N ARG A 475 -2.71 12.49 9.49
CA ARG A 475 -2.88 11.58 8.36
C ARG A 475 -1.58 11.43 7.57
N PHE A 476 -0.92 12.54 7.24
CA PHE A 476 0.39 12.51 6.60
C PHE A 476 1.39 11.68 7.42
N ALA A 477 1.50 12.00 8.71
CA ALA A 477 2.44 11.32 9.59
C ALA A 477 2.17 9.81 9.68
N ALA A 478 0.91 9.39 9.88
CA ALA A 478 0.55 7.99 9.96
C ALA A 478 0.78 7.22 8.65
N THR A 479 0.44 7.84 7.52
CA THR A 479 0.67 7.23 6.21
C THR A 479 2.16 6.99 5.95
N GLN A 480 3.00 7.99 6.22
CA GLN A 480 4.44 7.85 6.00
C GLN A 480 5.07 6.88 7.01
N ALA A 481 4.66 6.90 8.28
CA ALA A 481 5.10 5.96 9.28
C ALA A 481 4.73 4.50 8.91
N ASN A 482 3.50 4.26 8.47
CA ASN A 482 3.05 2.95 7.99
C ASN A 482 3.82 2.48 6.75
N ARG A 483 4.18 3.41 5.82
CA ARG A 483 5.02 3.09 4.66
C ARG A 483 6.44 2.68 5.07
N ILE A 484 7.05 3.36 6.03
CA ILE A 484 8.36 3.00 6.58
C ILE A 484 8.30 1.63 7.27
N TRP A 485 7.24 1.35 8.02
CA TRP A 485 6.98 0.03 8.60
C TRP A 485 6.88 -1.04 7.51
N PHE A 486 6.07 -0.83 6.49
CA PHE A 486 5.92 -1.74 5.36
C PHE A 486 7.26 -2.04 4.66
N GLN A 487 8.12 -1.05 4.48
CA GLN A 487 9.44 -1.27 3.86
C GLN A 487 10.25 -2.33 4.59
N LEU A 488 10.16 -2.36 5.92
CA LEU A 488 10.93 -3.26 6.79
C LEU A 488 10.23 -4.61 7.01
N PHE A 489 8.91 -4.63 7.13
CA PHE A 489 8.14 -5.85 7.39
C PHE A 489 7.53 -6.49 6.14
N GLY A 490 7.36 -5.74 5.05
CA GLY A 490 6.67 -6.19 3.83
C GLY A 490 5.17 -6.18 3.93
N GLN A 491 4.65 -5.76 5.07
CA GLN A 491 3.23 -5.61 5.36
C GLN A 491 3.01 -4.36 6.19
N GLY A 492 1.95 -3.60 5.88
CA GLY A 492 1.55 -2.43 6.65
C GLY A 492 0.75 -2.80 7.90
N ILE A 493 0.73 -1.91 8.88
CA ILE A 493 -0.23 -1.97 10.00
C ILE A 493 -1.64 -1.67 9.46
N VAL A 494 -1.73 -0.76 8.50
CA VAL A 494 -2.82 -0.63 7.53
C VAL A 494 -2.33 -1.19 6.21
N ASP A 495 -3.04 -2.18 5.64
CA ASP A 495 -2.66 -2.82 4.39
C ASP A 495 -3.91 -2.99 3.48
N PRO A 496 -3.89 -2.54 2.21
CA PRO A 496 -2.81 -1.86 1.49
C PRO A 496 -2.39 -0.53 2.13
N ILE A 497 -1.08 -0.22 2.06
CA ILE A 497 -0.46 0.88 2.81
C ILE A 497 -0.88 2.29 2.37
N ASP A 498 -1.48 2.40 1.20
CA ASP A 498 -1.98 3.63 0.58
C ASP A 498 -3.52 3.70 0.57
N ASP A 499 -4.17 2.94 1.48
CA ASP A 499 -5.63 2.80 1.54
C ASP A 499 -6.15 2.97 2.99
N PHE A 500 -5.92 4.15 3.54
CA PHE A 500 -6.41 4.53 4.87
C PHE A 500 -7.87 4.98 4.80
N ARG A 501 -8.78 4.04 4.79
CA ARG A 501 -10.23 4.28 4.76
C ARG A 501 -10.92 3.70 5.99
N ALA A 502 -12.12 4.19 6.28
CA ALA A 502 -12.92 3.73 7.43
C ALA A 502 -13.18 2.22 7.41
N THR A 503 -13.24 1.61 6.22
CA THR A 503 -13.48 0.16 6.04
C THR A 503 -12.21 -0.69 5.99
N ASN A 504 -11.04 -0.08 6.18
CA ASN A 504 -9.74 -0.76 6.25
C ASN A 504 -8.99 -0.32 7.52
N PRO A 505 -9.46 -0.72 8.70
CA PRO A 505 -8.84 -0.34 9.97
C PRO A 505 -7.47 -0.99 10.14
N PRO A 506 -6.55 -0.37 10.91
CA PRO A 506 -5.26 -0.95 11.22
C PRO A 506 -5.39 -2.27 12.00
N ALA A 507 -4.53 -3.24 11.71
CA ALA A 507 -4.49 -4.51 12.42
C ALA A 507 -4.17 -4.34 13.92
N ASN A 508 -3.41 -3.31 14.27
CA ASN A 508 -3.09 -2.90 15.64
C ASN A 508 -3.12 -1.36 15.73
N PRO A 509 -4.25 -0.76 16.15
CA PRO A 509 -4.40 0.70 16.24
C PRO A 509 -3.40 1.37 17.19
N GLU A 510 -3.11 0.73 18.33
CA GLU A 510 -2.17 1.28 19.32
C GLU A 510 -0.74 1.32 18.79
N LEU A 511 -0.34 0.30 18.02
CA LEU A 511 0.96 0.28 17.35
C LEU A 511 1.07 1.40 16.32
N LEU A 512 0.06 1.58 15.47
CA LEU A 512 0.06 2.66 14.49
C LEU A 512 0.13 4.04 15.15
N GLN A 513 -0.62 4.21 16.23
CA GLN A 513 -0.59 5.46 17.00
C GLN A 513 0.79 5.73 17.61
N ALA A 514 1.40 4.74 18.25
CA ALA A 514 2.74 4.85 18.83
C ALA A 514 3.78 5.17 17.75
N LEU A 515 3.76 4.43 16.63
CA LEU A 515 4.64 4.63 15.49
C LEU A 515 4.52 6.06 14.91
N THR A 516 3.29 6.55 14.76
CA THR A 516 3.01 7.90 14.27
C THR A 516 3.55 8.97 15.23
N GLN A 517 3.36 8.79 16.53
CA GLN A 517 3.87 9.72 17.53
C GLN A 517 5.39 9.76 17.57
N GLU A 518 6.06 8.61 17.46
CA GLU A 518 7.52 8.54 17.38
C GLU A 518 8.05 9.22 16.10
N PHE A 519 7.36 9.05 14.96
CA PHE A 519 7.71 9.74 13.73
C PHE A 519 7.59 11.27 13.86
N ILE A 520 6.51 11.76 14.48
CA ILE A 520 6.33 13.19 14.76
C ILE A 520 7.43 13.69 15.72
N ARG A 521 7.72 12.98 16.81
CA ARG A 521 8.80 13.32 17.75
C ARG A 521 10.18 13.35 17.09
N GLY A 522 10.44 12.46 16.13
CA GLY A 522 11.64 12.43 15.30
C GLY A 522 11.71 13.53 14.25
N GLY A 523 10.78 14.50 14.24
CA GLY A 523 10.74 15.61 13.29
C GLY A 523 10.33 15.18 11.87
N LEU A 524 9.55 14.10 11.74
CA LEU A 524 9.10 13.50 10.48
C LEU A 524 10.27 13.09 9.57
N LYS A 525 11.39 12.68 10.17
CA LYS A 525 12.60 12.17 9.52
C LYS A 525 12.58 10.65 9.44
N VAL A 526 13.13 10.10 8.35
CA VAL A 526 13.09 8.66 8.09
C VAL A 526 14.06 7.89 8.97
N LYS A 527 15.32 8.35 9.06
CA LYS A 527 16.38 7.63 9.79
C LYS A 527 16.04 7.38 11.26
N PRO A 528 15.56 8.36 12.06
CA PRO A 528 15.20 8.12 13.46
C PRO A 528 14.12 7.05 13.62
N LEU A 529 13.10 7.05 12.75
CA LEU A 529 12.04 6.06 12.81
C LEU A 529 12.53 4.68 12.39
N MET A 530 13.31 4.56 11.31
CA MET A 530 13.92 3.28 10.91
C MET A 530 14.83 2.75 12.00
N ARG A 531 15.65 3.59 12.64
CA ARG A 531 16.49 3.20 13.78
C ARG A 531 15.66 2.60 14.91
N LEU A 532 14.54 3.23 15.27
CA LEU A 532 13.63 2.73 16.31
C LEU A 532 13.06 1.36 15.94
N ILE A 533 12.58 1.20 14.71
CA ILE A 533 11.98 -0.06 14.24
C ILE A 533 13.05 -1.18 14.18
N LEU A 534 14.22 -0.92 13.61
CA LEU A 534 15.28 -1.92 13.45
C LEU A 534 15.86 -2.38 14.79
N ASN A 535 15.86 -1.53 15.82
CA ASN A 535 16.23 -1.87 17.18
C ASN A 535 15.11 -2.58 17.96
N SER A 536 13.87 -2.65 17.45
CA SER A 536 12.79 -3.38 18.11
C SER A 536 13.05 -4.89 18.10
N ARG A 537 12.58 -5.59 19.13
CA ARG A 537 12.58 -7.05 19.15
C ARG A 537 11.68 -7.62 18.06
N THR A 538 10.57 -6.94 17.77
CA THR A 538 9.61 -7.32 16.73
C THR A 538 10.27 -7.46 15.37
N TRP A 539 11.12 -6.51 14.94
CA TRP A 539 11.83 -6.63 13.66
C TRP A 539 12.93 -7.70 13.71
N GLN A 540 13.49 -7.96 14.90
CA GLN A 540 14.55 -8.95 15.11
C GLN A 540 14.02 -10.37 15.38
N LEU A 541 12.72 -10.61 15.31
CA LEU A 541 12.16 -11.96 15.44
C LEU A 541 12.63 -12.86 14.29
N ALA A 542 12.74 -14.13 14.57
CA ALA A 542 13.03 -15.18 13.60
C ALA A 542 11.80 -15.50 12.73
N SER A 543 12.00 -16.28 11.68
CA SER A 543 10.93 -16.74 10.80
C SER A 543 10.34 -18.10 11.19
N GLU A 544 10.93 -18.76 12.18
CA GLU A 544 10.42 -20.02 12.73
C GLU A 544 9.06 -19.78 13.41
N THR A 545 8.10 -20.61 13.04
CA THR A 545 6.76 -20.56 13.60
C THR A 545 6.53 -21.63 14.66
N SER A 546 5.66 -21.34 15.62
CA SER A 546 5.12 -22.26 16.62
C SER A 546 3.65 -22.56 16.34
N ASP A 547 3.06 -23.49 17.10
CA ASP A 547 1.63 -23.79 16.97
C ASP A 547 0.74 -22.58 17.27
N SER A 548 1.20 -21.61 18.07
CA SER A 548 0.42 -20.42 18.44
C SER A 548 0.46 -19.30 17.41
N ASN A 549 1.53 -19.21 16.59
CA ASN A 549 1.74 -18.08 15.66
C ASN A 549 1.82 -18.48 14.17
N ARG A 550 1.70 -19.76 13.84
CA ARG A 550 1.82 -20.27 12.45
C ARG A 550 0.87 -19.59 11.48
N ASP A 551 -0.34 -19.32 11.94
CA ASP A 551 -1.41 -18.72 11.11
C ASP A 551 -1.43 -17.18 11.19
N ASP A 552 -0.52 -16.58 11.96
CA ASP A 552 -0.45 -15.12 12.06
C ASP A 552 0.18 -14.52 10.81
N GLN A 553 -0.59 -13.69 10.12
CA GLN A 553 -0.15 -12.92 8.95
C GLN A 553 -0.30 -11.40 9.15
N LEU A 554 -0.78 -10.95 10.33
CA LEU A 554 -1.19 -9.55 10.52
C LEU A 554 -0.54 -8.86 11.73
N LEU A 555 -0.06 -9.63 12.71
CA LEU A 555 0.28 -9.11 14.04
C LEU A 555 1.79 -9.11 14.32
N PHE A 556 2.59 -9.46 13.33
CA PHE A 556 4.06 -9.41 13.40
C PHE A 556 4.66 -10.30 14.49
N SER A 557 4.03 -11.45 14.78
CA SER A 557 4.52 -12.41 15.78
C SER A 557 5.77 -13.17 15.34
N HIS A 558 6.09 -13.14 14.06
CA HIS A 558 7.31 -13.71 13.46
C HIS A 558 7.65 -12.95 12.16
N THR A 559 8.87 -13.11 11.68
CA THR A 559 9.25 -12.58 10.37
C THR A 559 8.68 -13.46 9.26
N THR A 560 7.94 -12.89 8.33
CA THR A 560 7.48 -13.57 7.14
C THR A 560 8.60 -13.58 6.08
N PRO A 561 9.08 -14.75 5.63
CA PRO A 561 10.08 -14.81 4.56
C PRO A 561 9.55 -14.16 3.27
N ARG A 562 10.37 -13.31 2.64
CA ARG A 562 9.99 -12.56 1.44
C ARG A 562 11.04 -12.77 0.34
N ARG A 563 10.59 -12.92 -0.89
CA ARG A 563 11.49 -12.94 -2.04
C ARG A 563 12.27 -11.61 -2.13
N LEU A 564 13.54 -11.68 -2.51
CA LEU A 564 14.32 -10.51 -2.87
C LEU A 564 13.63 -9.74 -4.00
N THR A 565 13.72 -8.41 -3.98
CA THR A 565 13.26 -7.60 -5.12
C THR A 565 14.12 -7.88 -6.35
N ALA A 566 13.63 -7.49 -7.53
CA ALA A 566 14.38 -7.69 -8.78
C ALA A 566 15.80 -7.13 -8.69
N GLU A 567 15.92 -5.92 -8.15
CA GLU A 567 17.22 -5.24 -8.00
C GLU A 567 18.11 -5.94 -6.99
N GLN A 568 17.58 -6.30 -5.81
CA GLN A 568 18.31 -7.02 -4.77
C GLN A 568 18.84 -8.36 -5.27
N MET A 569 18.00 -9.11 -6.01
CA MET A 569 18.36 -10.42 -6.55
C MET A 569 19.46 -10.31 -7.60
N LEU A 570 19.33 -9.38 -8.53
CA LEU A 570 20.31 -9.18 -9.59
C LEU A 570 21.65 -8.70 -9.05
N ASP A 571 21.64 -7.76 -8.11
CA ASP A 571 22.84 -7.26 -7.45
C ASP A 571 23.48 -8.34 -6.57
N ALA A 572 22.69 -9.19 -5.91
CA ALA A 572 23.20 -10.33 -5.15
C ALA A 572 23.92 -11.36 -6.06
N PHE A 573 23.34 -11.66 -7.24
CA PHE A 573 24.04 -12.51 -8.24
C PHE A 573 25.35 -11.87 -8.68
N SER A 574 25.32 -10.58 -9.04
CA SER A 574 26.50 -9.82 -9.45
C SER A 574 27.58 -9.80 -8.37
N GLN A 575 27.18 -9.60 -7.11
CA GLN A 575 28.12 -9.56 -5.96
C GLN A 575 28.75 -10.93 -5.70
N VAL A 576 27.96 -12.02 -5.67
CA VAL A 576 28.49 -13.37 -5.42
C VAL A 576 29.40 -13.85 -6.54
N LEU A 577 29.04 -13.52 -7.78
CA LEU A 577 29.82 -13.94 -8.96
C LEU A 577 30.97 -12.95 -9.30
N GLU A 578 31.11 -11.85 -8.55
CA GLU A 578 32.11 -10.81 -8.78
C GLU A 578 32.11 -10.26 -10.22
N THR A 579 30.89 -10.13 -10.77
CA THR A 579 30.75 -9.82 -12.19
C THR A 579 29.66 -8.79 -12.43
N PRO A 580 29.94 -7.68 -13.14
CA PRO A 580 28.95 -6.62 -13.34
C PRO A 580 27.89 -7.02 -14.35
N VAL A 581 26.64 -6.64 -14.06
CA VAL A 581 25.53 -6.74 -15.01
C VAL A 581 25.50 -5.51 -15.92
N ARG A 582 25.05 -5.69 -17.16
CA ARG A 582 24.89 -4.61 -18.12
C ARG A 582 23.46 -4.11 -18.18
N PHE A 583 23.32 -2.78 -18.26
CA PHE A 583 22.04 -2.09 -18.40
C PHE A 583 22.06 -1.17 -19.61
N SER A 584 20.93 -1.02 -20.28
CA SER A 584 20.79 -0.21 -21.50
C SER A 584 21.21 1.24 -21.26
N GLY A 585 22.15 1.71 -22.07
CA GLY A 585 22.64 3.09 -22.06
C GLY A 585 23.46 3.48 -20.82
N LEU A 586 23.92 2.51 -20.01
CA LEU A 586 24.84 2.74 -18.88
C LEU A 586 26.17 2.06 -19.15
N PRO A 587 27.29 2.65 -18.68
CA PRO A 587 28.57 1.96 -18.64
C PRO A 587 28.49 0.74 -17.69
N PRO A 588 29.35 -0.27 -17.84
CA PRO A 588 29.44 -1.35 -16.85
C PRO A 588 29.85 -0.80 -15.48
N GLY A 589 29.25 -1.35 -14.41
CA GLY A 589 29.63 -1.04 -13.05
C GLY A 589 28.48 -0.68 -12.10
N PRO A 590 27.49 0.15 -12.49
CA PRO A 590 26.38 0.46 -11.61
C PRO A 590 25.60 -0.77 -11.18
N LEU A 591 25.19 -0.80 -9.91
CA LEU A 591 24.28 -1.80 -9.37
C LEU A 591 22.82 -1.48 -9.76
N ALA A 592 21.97 -2.47 -9.79
CA ALA A 592 20.55 -2.30 -10.11
C ALA A 592 19.83 -1.36 -9.13
N VAL A 593 20.23 -1.37 -7.85
CA VAL A 593 19.69 -0.46 -6.80
C VAL A 593 20.14 1.00 -7.01
N GLU A 594 21.18 1.26 -7.77
CA GLU A 594 21.67 2.62 -8.08
C GLU A 594 20.98 3.23 -9.31
N ILE A 595 20.22 2.43 -10.08
CA ILE A 595 19.59 2.89 -11.32
C ILE A 595 18.32 3.67 -10.97
N SER A 596 18.47 4.97 -10.92
CA SER A 596 17.40 5.91 -10.55
C SER A 596 16.29 6.02 -11.58
N GLY A 597 16.54 5.76 -12.87
CA GLY A 597 15.54 5.81 -13.95
C GLY A 597 15.11 4.42 -14.42
N VAL A 598 13.88 4.29 -14.91
CA VAL A 598 13.48 3.15 -15.75
C VAL A 598 13.83 3.50 -17.18
N ARG A 599 14.73 2.74 -17.78
CA ARG A 599 15.05 2.87 -19.20
C ARG A 599 14.23 1.84 -19.96
N THR A 600 13.23 2.31 -20.65
CA THR A 600 12.37 1.47 -21.49
C THR A 600 13.00 1.10 -22.83
N GLY A 601 14.34 1.28 -22.94
CA GLY A 601 15.06 1.10 -24.21
C GLY A 601 14.58 2.16 -25.21
N GLY A 602 15.04 3.40 -25.05
CA GLY A 602 14.60 4.59 -25.79
C GLY A 602 14.74 4.58 -27.31
N HIS A 603 14.99 3.43 -27.89
CA HIS A 603 14.87 3.20 -29.32
C HIS A 603 13.97 2.00 -29.56
N ARG A 604 12.86 2.22 -30.22
CA ARG A 604 11.88 1.19 -30.68
C ARG A 604 12.52 -0.04 -31.36
N TYR A 605 13.81 -0.04 -31.60
CA TYR A 605 14.55 -1.05 -32.35
C TYR A 605 15.72 -1.68 -31.60
N SER A 606 16.04 -1.27 -30.39
CA SER A 606 17.11 -1.92 -29.60
C SER A 606 16.51 -2.91 -28.60
N ARG A 607 17.02 -4.13 -28.63
CA ARG A 607 16.70 -5.13 -27.59
C ARG A 607 17.27 -4.63 -26.26
N PRO A 608 16.48 -4.60 -25.17
CA PRO A 608 16.99 -4.25 -23.85
C PRO A 608 18.16 -5.15 -23.44
N GLU A 609 19.10 -4.63 -22.67
CA GLU A 609 20.19 -5.41 -22.09
C GLU A 609 19.65 -6.49 -21.14
N ALA A 610 20.48 -7.48 -20.83
CA ALA A 610 20.07 -8.61 -20.01
C ALA A 610 19.57 -8.19 -18.63
N GLY A 611 20.24 -7.22 -18.00
CA GLY A 611 19.83 -6.66 -16.71
C GLY A 611 18.44 -6.04 -16.74
N ASP A 612 18.14 -5.23 -17.76
CA ASP A 612 16.81 -4.58 -17.86
C ASP A 612 15.70 -5.62 -18.04
N ARG A 613 15.95 -6.67 -18.85
CA ARG A 613 14.97 -7.76 -19.03
C ARG A 613 14.72 -8.52 -17.74
N PHE A 614 15.79 -8.82 -16.99
CA PHE A 614 15.68 -9.49 -15.70
C PHE A 614 14.86 -8.64 -14.72
N LEU A 615 15.19 -7.36 -14.57
CA LEU A 615 14.47 -6.46 -13.67
C LEU A 615 12.98 -6.39 -14.01
N ALA A 616 12.62 -6.25 -15.29
CA ALA A 616 11.23 -6.23 -15.73
C ALA A 616 10.50 -7.56 -15.44
N LEU A 617 11.18 -8.71 -15.71
CA LEU A 617 10.64 -10.04 -15.45
C LEU A 617 10.36 -10.28 -13.96
N PHE A 618 11.24 -9.81 -13.08
CA PHE A 618 11.13 -10.00 -11.63
C PHE A 618 10.32 -8.92 -10.91
N GLY A 619 9.64 -8.03 -11.64
CA GLY A 619 8.64 -7.13 -11.11
C GLY A 619 9.15 -5.75 -10.70
N LYS A 620 10.27 -5.27 -11.27
CA LYS A 620 10.62 -3.84 -11.19
C LYS A 620 9.49 -3.03 -11.79
N PRO A 621 8.95 -1.99 -11.08
CA PRO A 621 7.84 -1.19 -11.59
C PRO A 621 8.23 -0.42 -12.85
N GLY A 622 7.29 -0.34 -13.80
CA GLY A 622 7.41 0.51 -15.00
C GLY A 622 7.26 2.00 -14.71
N ARG A 623 6.91 2.35 -13.45
CA ARG A 623 6.66 3.71 -12.96
C ARG A 623 5.52 4.42 -13.69
N LEU A 624 4.50 3.64 -14.04
CA LEU A 624 3.28 4.14 -14.65
C LEU A 624 2.23 4.56 -13.61
N LEU A 625 2.33 3.99 -12.39
CA LEU A 625 1.45 4.27 -11.27
C LEU A 625 2.23 4.90 -10.10
N THR A 626 1.52 5.61 -9.23
CA THR A 626 2.09 6.24 -8.03
C THR A 626 1.78 5.42 -6.77
N CYS A 627 1.91 4.09 -6.86
CA CYS A 627 1.62 3.18 -5.74
C CYS A 627 2.70 2.11 -5.59
N GLU A 628 2.82 1.59 -4.37
CA GLU A 628 3.65 0.40 -4.09
C GLU A 628 3.10 -0.86 -4.79
N CYS A 629 1.83 -0.85 -5.18
CA CYS A 629 1.14 -1.94 -5.86
C CYS A 629 1.67 -2.25 -7.27
N GLU A 630 2.44 -1.34 -7.88
CA GLU A 630 3.04 -1.57 -9.20
C GLU A 630 4.21 -2.57 -9.13
N ARG A 631 4.88 -2.67 -7.98
CA ARG A 631 5.93 -3.66 -7.75
C ARG A 631 5.31 -5.03 -7.48
N SER A 632 5.45 -5.96 -8.43
CA SER A 632 4.90 -7.31 -8.28
C SER A 632 5.81 -8.21 -7.44
N ALA A 633 5.24 -8.79 -6.39
CA ALA A 633 5.86 -9.85 -5.59
C ALA A 633 5.42 -11.27 -6.05
N GLU A 634 4.50 -11.38 -6.99
CA GLU A 634 3.99 -12.65 -7.47
C GLU A 634 5.07 -13.49 -8.17
N THR A 635 5.05 -14.79 -7.92
CA THR A 635 5.94 -15.74 -8.59
C THR A 635 5.28 -16.27 -9.86
N THR A 636 5.98 -16.18 -10.98
CA THR A 636 5.51 -16.66 -12.28
C THR A 636 6.36 -17.79 -12.81
N LEU A 637 5.79 -18.63 -13.69
CA LEU A 637 6.53 -19.66 -14.37
C LEU A 637 7.73 -19.13 -15.17
N ALA A 638 7.59 -17.94 -15.77
CA ALA A 638 8.67 -17.30 -16.53
C ALA A 638 9.86 -16.93 -15.62
N GLN A 639 9.61 -16.45 -14.39
CA GLN A 639 10.66 -16.20 -13.41
C GLN A 639 11.38 -17.48 -12.98
N THR A 640 10.63 -18.57 -12.75
CA THR A 640 11.21 -19.89 -12.44
C THR A 640 12.10 -20.39 -13.57
N MET A 641 11.64 -20.28 -14.82
CA MET A 641 12.43 -20.69 -15.98
C MET A 641 13.71 -19.87 -16.16
N GLU A 642 13.66 -18.55 -15.85
CA GLU A 642 14.85 -17.71 -15.88
C GLU A 642 15.88 -18.11 -14.82
N LEU A 643 15.46 -18.46 -13.60
CA LEU A 643 16.36 -18.92 -12.54
C LEU A 643 16.99 -20.29 -12.85
N VAL A 644 16.22 -21.20 -13.45
CA VAL A 644 16.70 -22.58 -13.75
C VAL A 644 17.66 -22.62 -14.93
N GLY A 645 17.38 -21.92 -16.01
CA GLY A 645 18.14 -22.03 -17.25
C GLY A 645 18.10 -20.78 -18.12
N GLY A 646 17.75 -19.62 -17.55
CA GLY A 646 17.64 -18.35 -18.26
C GLY A 646 18.99 -17.73 -18.63
N GLU A 647 18.92 -16.75 -19.50
CA GLU A 647 20.08 -16.10 -20.12
C GLU A 647 20.95 -15.34 -19.11
N VAL A 648 20.35 -14.74 -18.07
CA VAL A 648 21.08 -13.83 -17.18
C VAL A 648 22.00 -14.60 -16.24
N LEU A 649 21.44 -15.49 -15.40
CA LEU A 649 22.26 -16.25 -14.45
C LEU A 649 23.26 -17.16 -15.16
N ALA A 650 22.84 -17.88 -16.21
CA ALA A 650 23.76 -18.71 -16.99
C ALA A 650 24.86 -17.89 -17.69
N GLY A 651 24.56 -16.66 -18.12
CA GLY A 651 25.51 -15.73 -18.67
C GLY A 651 26.55 -15.28 -17.64
N LEU A 652 26.12 -14.92 -16.43
CA LEU A 652 27.00 -14.49 -15.34
C LEU A 652 27.94 -15.62 -14.88
N LEU A 653 27.43 -16.86 -14.77
CA LEU A 653 28.24 -18.04 -14.43
C LEU A 653 29.34 -18.34 -15.45
N LYS A 654 29.11 -18.02 -16.72
CA LYS A 654 30.06 -18.25 -17.82
C LYS A 654 30.93 -17.04 -18.18
N GLN A 655 30.66 -15.88 -17.58
CA GLN A 655 31.39 -14.66 -17.92
C GLN A 655 32.86 -14.78 -17.51
N PRO A 656 33.82 -14.44 -18.42
CA PRO A 656 35.22 -14.49 -18.08
C PRO A 656 35.63 -13.54 -16.94
N GLY A 657 36.50 -13.99 -16.05
CA GLY A 657 37.00 -13.22 -14.93
C GLY A 657 36.06 -13.19 -13.69
N ASN A 658 35.06 -14.03 -13.69
CA ASN A 658 34.11 -14.16 -12.53
C ASN A 658 34.76 -14.99 -11.38
N LEU A 659 34.00 -15.15 -10.28
CA LEU A 659 34.38 -15.98 -9.13
C LEU A 659 34.83 -17.37 -9.53
N ILE A 660 34.27 -17.99 -10.55
CA ILE A 660 34.61 -19.36 -11.01
C ILE A 660 36.01 -19.37 -11.61
N ASP A 661 36.30 -18.41 -12.48
CA ASP A 661 37.65 -18.26 -13.05
C ASP A 661 38.71 -17.96 -11.99
N THR A 662 38.37 -17.09 -11.04
CA THR A 662 39.25 -16.76 -9.90
C THR A 662 39.52 -18.01 -9.06
N THR A 663 38.47 -18.80 -8.74
CA THR A 663 38.64 -20.05 -7.99
C THR A 663 39.44 -21.11 -8.72
N LEU A 664 39.28 -21.27 -10.05
CA LEU A 664 40.05 -22.21 -10.85
C LEU A 664 41.56 -21.89 -10.93
N ASN A 665 41.90 -20.59 -10.88
CA ASN A 665 43.26 -20.09 -10.93
C ASN A 665 43.87 -19.88 -9.54
N SER A 666 43.11 -20.03 -8.46
CA SER A 666 43.61 -19.88 -7.09
C SER A 666 44.29 -21.19 -6.61
N PRO A 667 45.36 -21.07 -5.81
CA PRO A 667 45.91 -22.21 -5.09
C PRO A 667 45.10 -22.64 -3.87
N ASP A 668 43.99 -21.96 -3.59
CA ASP A 668 43.13 -22.22 -2.43
C ASP A 668 42.48 -23.60 -2.50
N SER A 669 42.23 -24.18 -1.33
CA SER A 669 41.54 -25.45 -1.21
C SER A 669 40.04 -25.31 -1.57
N ASP A 670 39.42 -26.43 -2.00
CA ASP A 670 38.00 -26.50 -2.23
C ASP A 670 37.18 -26.11 -0.98
N SER A 671 37.70 -26.42 0.20
CA SER A 671 37.09 -26.00 1.47
C SER A 671 37.04 -24.47 1.65
N ASN A 672 38.09 -23.76 1.24
CA ASN A 672 38.14 -22.29 1.29
C ASN A 672 37.17 -21.68 0.27
N PHE A 673 37.08 -22.24 -0.93
CA PHE A 673 36.07 -21.83 -1.92
C PHE A 673 34.66 -21.94 -1.37
N LEU A 674 34.31 -23.12 -0.82
CA LEU A 674 32.97 -23.34 -0.24
C LEU A 674 32.69 -22.37 0.91
N ASP A 675 33.62 -22.21 1.83
CA ASP A 675 33.45 -21.27 2.94
C ASP A 675 33.25 -19.83 2.45
N ASN A 676 34.01 -19.36 1.49
CA ASN A 676 33.85 -18.03 0.91
C ASN A 676 32.53 -17.86 0.16
N LEU A 677 32.11 -18.85 -0.62
CA LEU A 677 30.83 -18.84 -1.32
C LEU A 677 29.65 -18.70 -0.35
N TRP A 678 29.63 -19.50 0.74
CA TRP A 678 28.58 -19.46 1.75
C TRP A 678 28.56 -18.12 2.50
N TRP A 679 29.73 -17.59 2.88
CA TRP A 679 29.81 -16.30 3.54
C TRP A 679 29.33 -15.15 2.66
N THR A 680 29.66 -15.15 1.38
CA THR A 680 29.24 -14.10 0.45
C THR A 680 27.76 -14.19 0.13
N ALA A 681 27.23 -15.39 -0.08
CA ALA A 681 25.85 -15.61 -0.48
C ALA A 681 24.86 -15.59 0.69
N LEU A 682 25.23 -16.24 1.80
CA LEU A 682 24.33 -16.57 2.91
C LEU A 682 24.71 -15.97 4.27
N ALA A 683 25.86 -15.27 4.34
CA ALA A 683 26.41 -14.65 5.55
C ALA A 683 26.66 -15.65 6.71
N ARG A 684 26.97 -16.92 6.38
CA ARG A 684 27.33 -17.98 7.35
C ARG A 684 28.33 -18.97 6.73
N SER A 685 28.97 -19.75 7.56
CA SER A 685 29.71 -20.93 7.07
C SER A 685 28.76 -22.03 6.59
N PRO A 686 29.20 -22.91 5.67
CA PRO A 686 28.47 -24.14 5.37
C PRO A 686 28.39 -25.01 6.64
N SER A 687 27.27 -25.68 6.81
CA SER A 687 27.15 -26.73 7.83
C SER A 687 28.06 -27.92 7.50
N ALA A 688 28.38 -28.75 8.50
CA ALA A 688 29.23 -29.93 8.26
C ALA A 688 28.67 -30.86 7.17
N GLY A 689 27.34 -31.00 7.09
CA GLY A 689 26.68 -31.78 6.06
C GLY A 689 26.80 -31.15 4.66
N GLU A 690 26.55 -29.85 4.54
CA GLU A 690 26.73 -29.10 3.28
C GLU A 690 28.19 -29.19 2.79
N GLN A 691 29.15 -28.94 3.69
CA GLN A 691 30.56 -29.00 3.34
C GLN A 691 30.99 -30.39 2.85
N THR A 692 30.61 -31.45 3.56
CA THR A 692 30.93 -32.84 3.18
C THR A 692 30.34 -33.18 1.81
N ALA A 693 29.05 -32.92 1.61
CA ALA A 693 28.37 -33.23 0.35
C ALA A 693 29.00 -32.46 -0.84
N MET A 694 29.36 -31.20 -0.67
CA MET A 694 29.94 -30.40 -1.76
C MET A 694 31.37 -30.79 -2.05
N LEU A 695 32.18 -31.14 -1.04
CA LEU A 695 33.54 -31.64 -1.23
C LEU A 695 33.54 -32.99 -1.94
N GLU A 696 32.64 -33.91 -1.56
CA GLU A 696 32.47 -35.19 -2.28
C GLU A 696 32.10 -34.99 -3.76
N TYR A 697 31.18 -34.05 -4.02
CA TYR A 697 30.78 -33.70 -5.39
C TYR A 697 31.94 -33.16 -6.21
N LEU A 698 32.76 -32.23 -5.65
CA LEU A 698 33.96 -31.70 -6.31
C LEU A 698 35.01 -32.81 -6.61
N GLN A 699 35.21 -33.78 -5.69
CA GLN A 699 36.17 -34.85 -5.83
C GLN A 699 35.75 -35.89 -6.90
N GLN A 700 34.44 -36.12 -7.06
CA GLN A 700 33.88 -37.08 -8.02
C GLN A 700 33.70 -36.48 -9.42
N ALA A 701 33.79 -35.16 -9.57
CA ALA A 701 33.51 -34.49 -10.83
C ALA A 701 34.60 -34.69 -11.87
N SER A 702 34.21 -35.10 -13.07
CA SER A 702 35.11 -35.23 -14.23
C SER A 702 35.62 -33.91 -14.75
N TYR A 703 34.85 -32.83 -14.55
CA TYR A 703 35.15 -31.45 -14.98
C TYR A 703 35.00 -30.48 -13.81
N ARG A 704 36.13 -30.06 -13.22
CA ARG A 704 36.17 -29.19 -12.04
C ARG A 704 35.41 -27.89 -12.25
N ARG A 705 35.55 -27.25 -13.43
CA ARG A 705 34.83 -26.00 -13.74
C ARG A 705 33.32 -26.18 -13.61
N GLN A 706 32.79 -27.23 -14.24
CA GLN A 706 31.35 -27.50 -14.20
C GLN A 706 30.87 -27.76 -12.77
N ALA A 707 31.63 -28.50 -11.98
CA ALA A 707 31.25 -28.74 -10.58
C ALA A 707 31.18 -27.47 -9.73
N ILE A 708 32.12 -26.54 -9.93
CA ILE A 708 32.10 -25.22 -9.27
C ILE A 708 30.88 -24.41 -9.76
N GLU A 709 30.59 -24.42 -11.08
CA GLU A 709 29.42 -23.75 -11.64
C GLU A 709 28.12 -24.34 -11.05
N ASP A 710 27.99 -25.67 -10.98
CA ASP A 710 26.79 -26.36 -10.45
C ASP A 710 26.57 -26.06 -8.96
N ILE A 711 27.63 -26.08 -8.14
CA ILE A 711 27.55 -25.71 -6.70
C ILE A 711 27.10 -24.26 -6.55
N THR A 712 27.76 -23.36 -7.30
CA THR A 712 27.43 -21.93 -7.24
C THR A 712 25.97 -21.70 -7.68
N TRP A 713 25.56 -22.32 -8.77
CA TRP A 713 24.17 -22.28 -9.24
C TRP A 713 23.18 -22.80 -8.18
N ALA A 714 23.50 -23.92 -7.53
CA ALA A 714 22.65 -24.50 -6.50
C ALA A 714 22.48 -23.58 -5.29
N VAL A 715 23.55 -22.93 -4.84
CA VAL A 715 23.50 -21.94 -3.75
C VAL A 715 22.65 -20.74 -4.14
N LEU A 716 22.86 -20.20 -5.35
CA LEU A 716 22.13 -19.03 -5.85
C LEU A 716 20.64 -19.30 -6.11
N ASN A 717 20.25 -20.57 -6.31
CA ASN A 717 18.86 -20.99 -6.45
C ASN A 717 18.25 -21.56 -5.16
N SER A 718 18.99 -21.57 -4.05
CA SER A 718 18.45 -22.03 -2.77
C SER A 718 17.40 -21.06 -2.21
N HIS A 719 16.44 -21.59 -1.47
CA HIS A 719 15.45 -20.77 -0.78
C HIS A 719 16.09 -19.77 0.18
N GLU A 720 17.18 -20.16 0.85
CA GLU A 720 17.91 -19.30 1.78
C GLU A 720 18.52 -18.09 1.08
N PHE A 721 18.99 -18.25 -0.16
CA PHE A 721 19.53 -17.15 -0.95
C PHE A 721 18.42 -16.25 -1.53
N LEU A 722 17.39 -16.87 -2.15
CA LEU A 722 16.34 -16.14 -2.87
C LEU A 722 15.37 -15.42 -1.94
N LEU A 723 15.28 -15.84 -0.68
CA LEU A 723 14.39 -15.26 0.32
C LEU A 723 15.17 -14.44 1.36
N LYS A 724 14.53 -13.40 1.82
CA LYS A 724 14.92 -12.65 3.02
C LYS A 724 14.08 -13.16 4.19
N GLN A 725 14.75 -13.71 5.19
CA GLN A 725 14.16 -14.32 6.39
C GLN A 725 14.25 -13.39 7.59
#